data_4f02460204f481e2364932f7ad764b8e
#
_entry.id   4f02460204f481e2364932f7ad764b8e
#
_cell.length_a   1.000
_cell.length_b   1.000
_cell.length_c   1.000
_cell.angle_alpha   90.00
_cell.angle_beta   90.00
_cell.angle_gamma   90.00
#
_symmetry.space_group_name_H-M   'P 1'
#
loop_
_entity.id
_entity.type
_entity.pdbx_description
1 polymer ?
#
loop_
_entity_poly.entity_id
_entity_poly.type
_entity_poly.pdbx_seq_one_letter_code
_entity_poly.pdbx_strand_id
1 'polypeptide(L)'
;LSYTRQKVVLGSIIITHNSTSYCTKKGVQGSSLCAKRLHKGFNALTSVYFNLGKLNILKGEKLKMNSQKDLQGSNCKESAYSGENLIEPESQDSSERKTHPLKYPPISEKAPFFLHGADYNPDQWLHMPEILEEDYRLMKLAKCNVMSVGIFAWASIEKEEGKFDFYWLDRTMDNLYKNGVYVMLATPSAARPAWLSQKYPEVLRVRENRVRNLHGGRHNHCLTSPIYREKVQIINAKLAERYKDHPALIAWHVSNEYGGQCHCQLCQEEFRQWLKKKYDGDLERLNQAWWTPFWSHTYTDWSQIESPAPHGERTIMGLNLDWKRFTTDQTIDFFLNEIKPLREITPNIPVTTNFDDFVDIENGINYWKFAPHVDFVSWDNYPYWHGERPDPIEGSRRAFIHDINRSLKHGQPFAMMESSPSATNWQPVGKLRRPGMHVLSSLQAVAHGSETVQYFQWRKSRGGYEKFHGAVVDHCGHENTRVFKEVSQVGEMLSKLTPILGTSVSPEVAVIYDWENSWAISGAIGPRRDKKDYFDTCQSHYRTFWEKGIPTDVIDMDCDFSNYKVLVAPMLYMVRPGVAGRIEDFVRQGGTFVTTYLSGIADENDLCFLGGFPGPLRELTGIWSEEIDALYDHDVNYVYFSEDLAKNGPLKSKEYEARTFCDLFHCETAKPLGFYKEDFYAGRPAVTVNKFGKGNTYYIGFRNNDDFLTDFYETLINSLYAQGTVLRRAIAADLPYGVTAQLRTDGEKDFVFLSNFTCSTQTVKLDDNEYTDLITGRKVDRIIDLQPYNIIIMERRSLNSNTK
;
A
#
# COMPACT_ATOMS: atom_id res chain seq x y z
N LEU A 1 9.15 0.30 -8.10
CA LEU A 1 10.11 1.36 -8.50
C LEU A 1 9.33 2.47 -9.16
N SER A 2 9.09 3.53 -8.41
CA SER A 2 8.42 4.72 -8.89
C SER A 2 9.15 5.33 -10.08
N TYR A 3 8.45 5.52 -11.17
CA TYR A 3 8.89 6.39 -12.25
C TYR A 3 8.88 7.82 -11.74
N THR A 4 10.07 8.32 -11.42
CA THR A 4 10.29 9.74 -11.19
C THR A 4 9.81 10.51 -12.42
N ARG A 5 8.90 11.44 -12.23
CA ARG A 5 8.57 12.48 -13.22
C ARG A 5 9.85 13.17 -13.65
N GLN A 6 10.27 12.97 -14.87
CA GLN A 6 11.14 13.95 -15.54
C GLN A 6 10.31 15.22 -15.76
N LYS A 7 10.46 16.16 -14.84
CA LYS A 7 10.10 17.55 -15.12
C LYS A 7 11.03 18.04 -16.20
N VAL A 8 10.51 18.27 -17.37
CA VAL A 8 11.15 19.16 -18.36
C VAL A 8 11.08 20.55 -17.75
N VAL A 9 12.19 20.99 -17.17
CA VAL A 9 12.34 22.38 -16.72
C VAL A 9 12.61 23.22 -17.94
N LEU A 10 11.58 23.87 -18.46
CA LEU A 10 11.74 25.08 -19.25
C LEU A 10 12.19 26.18 -18.29
N GLY A 11 13.41 26.66 -18.49
CA GLY A 11 14.04 27.65 -17.65
C GLY A 11 13.23 28.95 -17.53
N SER A 12 12.76 29.21 -16.33
CA SER A 12 12.33 30.54 -15.91
C SER A 12 13.43 31.14 -15.06
N ILE A 13 14.08 32.18 -15.58
CA ILE A 13 15.01 33.00 -14.84
C ILE A 13 14.19 33.78 -13.79
N ILE A 14 14.33 33.44 -12.53
CA ILE A 14 13.82 34.25 -11.41
C ILE A 14 14.98 35.10 -10.93
N ILE A 15 14.86 36.41 -11.16
CA ILE A 15 15.71 37.43 -10.53
C ILE A 15 15.11 37.71 -9.16
N THR A 16 15.72 37.18 -8.11
CA THR A 16 15.39 37.57 -6.74
C THR A 16 16.27 38.75 -6.33
N HIS A 17 15.65 39.90 -6.09
CA HIS A 17 16.23 40.99 -5.34
C HIS A 17 16.19 40.65 -3.85
N ASN A 18 17.33 40.42 -3.25
CA ASN A 18 17.48 40.52 -1.80
C ASN A 18 18.38 41.72 -1.46
N SER A 19 17.74 42.71 -0.90
CA SER A 19 18.40 43.83 -0.23
C SER A 19 18.59 43.48 1.26
N THR A 20 19.83 43.31 1.68
CA THR A 20 20.22 43.55 3.09
C THR A 20 21.60 44.20 3.12
N SER A 21 21.55 45.41 3.60
CA SER A 21 22.69 46.28 3.89
C SER A 21 23.52 45.78 5.07
N TYR A 22 24.83 45.71 4.91
CA TYR A 22 25.79 46.05 5.99
C TYR A 22 26.97 46.81 5.45
N CYS A 23 27.21 47.92 6.10
CA CYS A 23 28.18 48.95 5.82
C CYS A 23 29.56 48.54 6.39
N THR A 24 30.64 48.63 5.58
CA THR A 24 31.91 49.13 6.08
C THR A 24 32.81 49.63 4.94
N LYS A 25 33.46 50.76 5.23
CA LYS A 25 34.26 51.67 4.41
C LYS A 25 35.53 51.10 3.78
N LYS A 26 35.84 51.62 2.60
CA LYS A 26 37.05 52.32 2.08
C LYS A 26 37.19 51.98 0.60
N GLY A 27 37.08 52.84 -0.33
CA GLY A 27 37.87 53.94 -0.81
C GLY A 27 38.74 53.52 -1.99
N VAL A 28 38.43 54.07 -3.18
CA VAL A 28 39.35 54.65 -4.14
C VAL A 28 38.73 54.71 -5.54
N GLN A 29 38.89 55.84 -6.14
CA GLN A 29 38.48 56.41 -7.44
C GLN A 29 38.76 55.55 -8.68
N GLY A 30 37.95 55.80 -9.72
CA GLY A 30 38.40 55.58 -11.09
C GLY A 30 37.31 55.38 -12.14
N SER A 31 36.96 56.54 -12.79
CA SER A 31 36.63 56.75 -14.19
C SER A 31 35.43 56.07 -14.88
N SER A 32 34.56 56.96 -15.28
CA SER A 32 33.56 56.96 -16.33
C SER A 32 33.94 56.26 -17.66
N LEU A 33 32.94 55.75 -18.30
CA LEU A 33 32.66 55.62 -19.74
C LEU A 33 32.07 54.24 -20.09
N CYS A 34 30.78 54.21 -20.28
CA CYS A 34 30.14 53.68 -21.46
C CYS A 34 28.65 53.42 -21.22
N ALA A 35 27.88 54.46 -21.25
CA ALA A 35 26.46 54.39 -21.49
C ALA A 35 26.19 54.83 -22.91
N LYS A 36 26.04 53.94 -23.84
CA LYS A 36 25.34 54.11 -25.14
C LYS A 36 25.49 52.86 -25.99
N ARG A 37 24.41 52.05 -25.97
CA ARG A 37 23.94 51.18 -27.06
C ARG A 37 23.14 49.99 -26.48
N LEU A 38 21.86 50.19 -26.45
CA LEU A 38 20.87 49.09 -26.50
C LEU A 38 19.46 49.71 -26.58
N HIS A 39 19.23 50.38 -27.70
CA HIS A 39 17.90 50.73 -28.15
C HIS A 39 17.87 50.42 -29.65
N LYS A 40 17.46 49.20 -29.98
CA LYS A 40 16.86 48.76 -31.25
C LYS A 40 16.77 47.23 -31.24
N GLY A 41 15.58 46.74 -31.12
CA GLY A 41 15.32 45.30 -31.26
C GLY A 41 14.03 44.80 -30.58
N PHE A 42 12.99 45.59 -30.59
CA PHE A 42 11.64 45.14 -30.29
C PHE A 42 10.69 45.74 -31.33
N ASN A 43 10.51 45.02 -32.40
CA ASN A 43 9.38 45.14 -33.32
C ASN A 43 9.58 44.13 -34.46
N ALA A 44 9.06 42.93 -34.28
CA ALA A 44 8.66 42.02 -35.35
C ALA A 44 8.18 40.70 -34.72
N LEU A 45 6.89 40.63 -34.43
CA LEU A 45 6.13 39.39 -34.34
C LEU A 45 4.68 39.72 -33.93
N THR A 46 4.01 40.39 -34.86
CA THR A 46 2.55 40.46 -34.90
C THR A 46 2.17 40.54 -36.38
N SER A 47 1.76 39.46 -36.92
CA SER A 47 0.79 39.36 -38.04
C SER A 47 1.05 38.13 -38.88
N VAL A 48 0.40 37.04 -38.50
CA VAL A 48 -0.11 36.04 -39.45
C VAL A 48 -1.48 35.60 -38.94
N TYR A 49 -2.47 36.36 -39.33
CA TYR A 49 -3.86 35.90 -39.40
C TYR A 49 -4.43 36.29 -40.76
N PHE A 50 -5.25 35.39 -41.27
CA PHE A 50 -6.10 35.50 -42.47
C PHE A 50 -5.47 35.11 -43.80
N ASN A 51 -5.88 33.95 -44.28
CA ASN A 51 -6.63 33.87 -45.54
C ASN A 51 -7.51 32.60 -45.60
N LEU A 52 -8.79 32.82 -45.47
CA LEU A 52 -9.86 31.96 -45.94
C LEU A 52 -10.10 32.23 -47.43
N GLY A 53 -10.03 31.21 -48.22
CA GLY A 53 -10.36 31.28 -49.65
C GLY A 53 -11.11 30.01 -50.11
N LYS A 54 -12.40 30.08 -50.07
CA LYS A 54 -13.41 29.56 -50.98
C LYS A 54 -12.92 28.60 -52.10
N LEU A 55 -13.57 27.44 -52.22
CA LEU A 55 -14.18 26.92 -53.47
C LEU A 55 -15.06 25.67 -53.15
N ASN A 56 -16.29 25.84 -53.39
CA ASN A 56 -17.22 25.38 -54.40
C ASN A 56 -17.85 23.98 -54.16
N ILE A 57 -19.13 24.14 -53.95
CA ILE A 57 -20.21 23.18 -54.06
C ILE A 57 -20.28 22.64 -55.50
N LEU A 58 -20.36 21.32 -55.65
CA LEU A 58 -21.08 20.70 -56.75
C LEU A 58 -21.97 19.58 -56.25
N LYS A 59 -23.17 19.63 -56.77
CA LYS A 59 -24.38 18.84 -56.46
C LYS A 59 -24.30 17.43 -57.00
N GLY A 60 -24.82 16.46 -56.19
CA GLY A 60 -25.87 15.59 -56.47
C GLY A 60 -25.71 14.53 -57.56
N GLU A 61 -25.86 13.29 -57.16
CA GLU A 61 -26.76 12.39 -57.86
C GLU A 61 -27.08 11.15 -56.98
N LYS A 62 -28.36 10.84 -56.92
CA LYS A 62 -28.96 9.64 -56.31
C LYS A 62 -28.73 8.47 -57.25
N LEU A 63 -28.35 7.30 -56.74
CA LEU A 63 -28.65 6.03 -57.37
C LEU A 63 -29.13 5.00 -56.37
N LYS A 64 -30.19 4.38 -56.76
CA LYS A 64 -31.07 3.46 -56.02
C LYS A 64 -30.44 2.07 -55.87
N MET A 65 -30.95 1.40 -54.82
CA MET A 65 -30.91 -0.03 -54.57
C MET A 65 -30.98 -0.92 -55.79
N ASN A 66 -30.24 -2.03 -55.73
CA ASN A 66 -30.85 -3.32 -56.07
C ASN A 66 -30.15 -4.52 -55.37
N SER A 67 -30.98 -5.45 -55.07
CA SER A 67 -30.90 -6.65 -54.26
C SER A 67 -30.10 -7.79 -54.89
N GLN A 68 -29.61 -8.64 -53.93
CA GLN A 68 -29.53 -10.10 -54.04
C GLN A 68 -28.58 -10.77 -55.03
N LYS A 69 -27.62 -11.55 -54.53
CA LYS A 69 -27.56 -13.02 -54.43
C LYS A 69 -26.13 -13.57 -54.34
N ASP A 70 -25.99 -14.48 -53.42
CA ASP A 70 -25.19 -15.70 -53.43
C ASP A 70 -23.67 -15.64 -53.72
N LEU A 71 -22.87 -15.96 -52.70
CA LEU A 71 -21.84 -17.01 -52.84
C LEU A 71 -21.47 -17.59 -51.45
N GLN A 72 -21.58 -18.90 -51.45
CA GLN A 72 -21.32 -19.83 -50.35
C GLN A 72 -19.82 -19.91 -49.94
N GLY A 73 -19.59 -20.03 -48.62
CA GLY A 73 -18.77 -21.10 -48.09
C GLY A 73 -17.29 -20.87 -47.89
N SER A 74 -16.88 -20.49 -46.67
CA SER A 74 -15.76 -21.15 -46.01
C SER A 74 -15.96 -21.07 -44.50
N ASN A 75 -16.07 -22.23 -43.88
CA ASN A 75 -16.19 -22.45 -42.43
C ASN A 75 -14.93 -21.96 -41.72
N CYS A 76 -15.00 -20.87 -40.98
CA CYS A 76 -14.17 -20.66 -39.78
C CYS A 76 -15.00 -20.99 -38.57
N LYS A 77 -14.57 -22.01 -37.84
CA LYS A 77 -15.14 -22.38 -36.56
C LYS A 77 -14.90 -21.26 -35.56
N GLU A 78 -15.97 -20.59 -35.18
CA GLU A 78 -16.02 -19.83 -33.93
C GLU A 78 -15.89 -20.82 -32.77
N SER A 79 -14.77 -20.78 -32.07
CA SER A 79 -14.67 -21.38 -30.75
C SER A 79 -15.35 -20.41 -29.78
N ALA A 80 -16.58 -20.68 -29.45
CA ALA A 80 -17.26 -20.07 -28.33
C ALA A 80 -16.51 -20.45 -27.04
N TYR A 81 -15.82 -19.51 -26.45
CA TYR A 81 -15.40 -19.64 -25.06
C TYR A 81 -16.63 -19.55 -24.18
N SER A 82 -17.07 -20.70 -23.70
CA SER A 82 -18.04 -20.82 -22.61
C SER A 82 -17.37 -20.25 -21.35
N GLY A 83 -17.85 -19.12 -20.88
CA GLY A 83 -17.51 -18.60 -19.57
C GLY A 83 -18.00 -19.56 -18.51
N GLU A 84 -17.11 -20.38 -17.97
CA GLU A 84 -17.36 -21.11 -16.75
C GLU A 84 -17.28 -20.14 -15.57
N ASN A 85 -18.32 -20.20 -14.81
CA ASN A 85 -18.64 -19.50 -13.59
C ASN A 85 -17.41 -19.08 -12.76
N LEU A 86 -17.19 -17.77 -12.68
CA LEU A 86 -16.54 -17.19 -11.50
C LEU A 86 -17.44 -17.55 -10.32
N ILE A 87 -16.91 -18.35 -9.41
CA ILE A 87 -17.55 -18.68 -8.13
C ILE A 87 -17.66 -17.34 -7.40
N GLU A 88 -18.85 -16.75 -7.36
CA GLU A 88 -19.16 -15.72 -6.39
C GLU A 88 -18.94 -16.35 -5.01
N PRO A 89 -18.27 -15.68 -4.08
CA PRO A 89 -18.22 -16.15 -2.72
C PRO A 89 -19.65 -16.17 -2.20
N GLU A 90 -20.15 -17.38 -1.84
CA GLU A 90 -21.46 -17.57 -1.24
C GLU A 90 -21.65 -16.55 -0.12
N SER A 91 -22.77 -15.84 -0.14
CA SER A 91 -23.23 -15.00 0.95
C SER A 91 -23.39 -15.89 2.20
N GLN A 92 -22.39 -15.92 3.05
CA GLN A 92 -22.43 -16.67 4.30
C GLN A 92 -23.37 -15.98 5.27
N ASP A 93 -24.31 -16.76 5.76
CA ASP A 93 -25.30 -16.39 6.77
C ASP A 93 -24.61 -15.77 8.02
N SER A 94 -25.02 -14.55 8.38
CA SER A 94 -24.35 -13.63 9.30
C SER A 94 -24.73 -13.82 10.78
N SER A 95 -24.91 -15.06 11.26
CA SER A 95 -25.35 -15.29 12.64
C SER A 95 -24.30 -15.83 13.64
N GLU A 96 -23.11 -16.20 13.19
CA GLU A 96 -22.03 -16.57 14.09
C GLU A 96 -20.86 -15.57 14.01
N ARG A 97 -20.48 -14.99 15.16
CA ARG A 97 -19.26 -14.17 15.27
C ARG A 97 -18.07 -15.02 14.82
N LYS A 98 -17.51 -14.73 13.66
CA LYS A 98 -16.29 -15.39 13.18
C LYS A 98 -15.11 -14.91 14.01
N THR A 99 -14.80 -15.63 15.07
CA THR A 99 -13.55 -15.43 15.82
C THR A 99 -12.39 -15.86 14.92
N HIS A 100 -11.42 -14.98 14.70
CA HIS A 100 -10.20 -15.35 13.99
C HIS A 100 -9.48 -16.50 14.73
N PRO A 101 -8.87 -17.44 14.00
CA PRO A 101 -8.06 -18.47 14.63
C PRO A 101 -6.96 -17.85 15.49
N LEU A 102 -6.73 -18.36 16.67
CA LEU A 102 -5.61 -17.93 17.52
C LEU A 102 -4.28 -18.53 17.05
N LYS A 103 -4.35 -19.56 16.20
CA LYS A 103 -3.17 -20.20 15.61
C LYS A 103 -3.45 -20.64 14.17
N TYR A 104 -2.56 -20.28 13.27
CA TYR A 104 -2.58 -20.60 11.84
C TYR A 104 -1.55 -21.69 11.50
N PRO A 105 -1.76 -22.46 10.42
CA PRO A 105 -0.72 -23.38 9.93
C PRO A 105 0.49 -22.59 9.41
N PRO A 106 1.67 -23.21 9.34
CA PRO A 106 2.84 -22.60 8.71
C PRO A 106 2.61 -22.36 7.21
N ILE A 107 3.35 -21.44 6.59
CA ILE A 107 3.30 -21.15 5.15
C ILE A 107 3.45 -22.44 4.32
N SER A 108 4.31 -23.36 4.75
CA SER A 108 4.48 -24.67 4.13
C SER A 108 4.72 -25.74 5.20
N GLU A 109 4.03 -26.86 5.05
CA GLU A 109 4.22 -28.02 5.95
C GLU A 109 5.66 -28.60 5.89
N LYS A 110 6.35 -28.42 4.75
CA LYS A 110 7.76 -28.83 4.60
C LYS A 110 8.74 -27.97 5.42
N ALA A 111 8.31 -26.77 5.83
CA ALA A 111 9.15 -25.79 6.52
C ALA A 111 8.39 -25.14 7.70
N PRO A 112 8.07 -25.92 8.77
CA PRO A 112 7.30 -25.44 9.92
C PRO A 112 8.15 -24.63 10.91
N PHE A 113 8.82 -23.59 10.41
CA PHE A 113 9.70 -22.68 11.15
C PHE A 113 9.74 -21.32 10.46
N PHE A 114 10.25 -20.30 11.14
CA PHE A 114 10.44 -18.99 10.53
C PHE A 114 11.39 -19.06 9.34
N LEU A 115 10.98 -18.48 8.23
CA LEU A 115 11.77 -18.44 7.00
C LEU A 115 12.68 -17.20 6.99
N HIS A 116 13.96 -17.42 6.72
CA HIS A 116 15.00 -16.40 6.68
C HIS A 116 15.85 -16.56 5.43
N GLY A 117 15.89 -15.53 4.60
CA GLY A 117 16.61 -15.65 3.32
C GLY A 117 16.61 -14.37 2.49
N ALA A 118 16.66 -14.54 1.18
CA ALA A 118 16.74 -13.41 0.24
C ALA A 118 16.34 -13.82 -1.17
N ASP A 119 16.18 -12.83 -2.04
CA ASP A 119 16.19 -13.01 -3.47
C ASP A 119 17.57 -13.43 -3.93
N TYR A 120 17.65 -14.60 -4.55
CA TYR A 120 18.87 -15.17 -5.04
C TYR A 120 18.83 -15.27 -6.57
N ASN A 121 19.76 -14.56 -7.23
CA ASN A 121 19.85 -14.42 -8.67
C ASN A 121 21.12 -15.11 -9.22
N PRO A 122 21.24 -16.44 -9.13
CA PRO A 122 22.43 -17.18 -9.58
C PRO A 122 22.67 -17.08 -11.09
N ASP A 123 21.63 -16.83 -11.88
CA ASP A 123 21.69 -16.61 -13.31
C ASP A 123 22.62 -15.46 -13.72
N GLN A 124 22.82 -14.47 -12.85
CA GLN A 124 23.79 -13.39 -13.07
C GLN A 124 25.26 -13.83 -12.91
N TRP A 125 25.52 -15.00 -12.30
CA TRP A 125 26.84 -15.47 -11.87
C TRP A 125 27.25 -16.79 -12.50
N LEU A 126 26.49 -17.33 -13.49
CA LEU A 126 26.76 -18.65 -14.10
C LEU A 126 28.17 -18.80 -14.72
N HIS A 127 28.78 -17.68 -15.10
CA HIS A 127 30.14 -17.63 -15.64
C HIS A 127 31.23 -17.54 -14.56
N MET A 128 30.84 -17.54 -13.29
CA MET A 128 31.74 -17.46 -12.11
C MET A 128 31.33 -18.53 -11.07
N PRO A 129 31.49 -19.81 -11.33
CA PRO A 129 30.98 -20.88 -10.47
C PRO A 129 31.53 -20.84 -9.03
N GLU A 130 32.75 -20.31 -8.85
CA GLU A 130 33.35 -20.09 -7.53
C GLU A 130 32.54 -19.17 -6.64
N ILE A 131 31.80 -18.21 -7.21
CA ILE A 131 30.89 -17.32 -6.47
C ILE A 131 29.68 -18.11 -5.97
N LEU A 132 29.14 -19.00 -6.80
CA LEU A 132 27.98 -19.81 -6.42
C LEU A 132 28.32 -20.80 -5.29
N GLU A 133 29.50 -21.40 -5.31
CA GLU A 133 29.96 -22.28 -4.22
C GLU A 133 30.19 -21.52 -2.91
N GLU A 134 30.73 -20.31 -2.99
CA GLU A 134 30.92 -19.46 -1.83
C GLU A 134 29.57 -18.98 -1.27
N ASP A 135 28.57 -18.74 -2.13
CA ASP A 135 27.23 -18.36 -1.69
C ASP A 135 26.59 -19.40 -0.77
N TYR A 136 26.70 -20.70 -1.07
CA TYR A 136 26.14 -21.75 -0.21
C TYR A 136 26.82 -21.78 1.17
N ARG A 137 28.14 -21.55 1.23
CA ARG A 137 28.86 -21.41 2.50
C ARG A 137 28.36 -20.21 3.31
N LEU A 138 28.21 -19.07 2.66
CA LEU A 138 27.77 -17.82 3.28
C LEU A 138 26.32 -17.92 3.74
N MET A 139 25.40 -18.55 2.98
CA MET A 139 24.00 -18.78 3.37
C MET A 139 23.91 -19.52 4.69
N LYS A 140 24.73 -20.56 4.86
CA LYS A 140 24.80 -21.30 6.12
C LYS A 140 25.29 -20.45 7.29
N LEU A 141 26.28 -19.59 7.08
CA LEU A 141 26.77 -18.66 8.10
C LEU A 141 25.75 -17.60 8.44
N ALA A 142 25.01 -17.08 7.45
CA ALA A 142 23.94 -16.12 7.66
C ALA A 142 22.68 -16.74 8.30
N LYS A 143 22.63 -18.06 8.49
CA LYS A 143 21.47 -18.80 8.99
C LYS A 143 20.24 -18.69 8.06
N CYS A 144 20.47 -18.57 6.76
CA CYS A 144 19.40 -18.61 5.78
C CYS A 144 18.91 -20.05 5.58
N ASN A 145 17.58 -20.21 5.48
CA ASN A 145 16.90 -21.48 5.29
C ASN A 145 15.91 -21.45 4.10
N VAL A 146 15.77 -20.30 3.43
CA VAL A 146 14.95 -20.13 2.22
C VAL A 146 15.60 -19.16 1.26
N MET A 147 15.39 -19.33 -0.05
CA MET A 147 15.71 -18.35 -1.10
C MET A 147 14.56 -18.24 -2.09
N SER A 148 14.25 -17.03 -2.55
CA SER A 148 13.44 -16.79 -3.74
C SER A 148 14.33 -16.84 -4.96
N VAL A 149 14.06 -17.73 -5.93
CA VAL A 149 14.94 -18.01 -7.05
C VAL A 149 14.23 -17.87 -8.38
N GLY A 150 14.87 -17.21 -9.35
CA GLY A 150 14.41 -17.20 -10.74
C GLY A 150 13.47 -16.06 -11.12
N ILE A 151 13.30 -15.05 -10.27
CA ILE A 151 12.30 -13.96 -10.38
C ILE A 151 12.33 -13.27 -11.77
N PHE A 152 13.51 -12.99 -12.32
CA PHE A 152 13.68 -12.32 -13.61
C PHE A 152 14.41 -13.18 -14.65
N ALA A 153 14.48 -14.51 -14.44
CA ALA A 153 15.37 -15.39 -15.16
C ALA A 153 14.81 -15.95 -16.47
N TRP A 154 13.71 -15.40 -17.05
CA TRP A 154 13.08 -15.93 -18.27
C TRP A 154 14.07 -16.09 -19.40
N ALA A 155 14.87 -15.05 -19.70
CA ALA A 155 15.87 -15.11 -20.77
C ALA A 155 16.99 -16.13 -20.52
N SER A 156 17.27 -16.47 -19.27
CA SER A 156 18.25 -17.50 -18.90
C SER A 156 17.68 -18.91 -19.02
N ILE A 157 16.36 -19.07 -18.90
CA ILE A 157 15.63 -20.33 -19.04
C ILE A 157 15.25 -20.58 -20.50
N GLU A 158 14.77 -19.55 -21.23
CA GLU A 158 14.30 -19.65 -22.61
C GLU A 158 14.99 -18.59 -23.48
N LYS A 159 16.21 -18.92 -23.96
CA LYS A 159 17.06 -18.05 -24.79
C LYS A 159 16.47 -17.78 -26.16
N GLU A 160 15.76 -18.76 -26.72
CA GLU A 160 15.00 -18.70 -27.96
C GLU A 160 13.63 -19.34 -27.72
N GLU A 161 12.64 -18.89 -28.42
CA GLU A 161 11.27 -19.40 -28.27
C GLU A 161 11.18 -20.91 -28.38
N GLY A 162 10.67 -21.56 -27.35
CA GLY A 162 10.50 -23.01 -27.25
C GLY A 162 11.76 -23.79 -26.91
N LYS A 163 12.92 -23.13 -26.73
CA LYS A 163 14.17 -23.77 -26.37
C LYS A 163 14.51 -23.51 -24.89
N PHE A 164 14.10 -24.43 -24.04
CA PHE A 164 14.27 -24.32 -22.59
C PHE A 164 15.56 -24.96 -22.11
N ASP A 165 16.32 -24.27 -21.24
CA ASP A 165 17.55 -24.74 -20.61
C ASP A 165 17.41 -24.56 -19.08
N PHE A 166 17.15 -25.66 -18.38
CA PHE A 166 16.99 -25.68 -16.92
C PHE A 166 18.26 -26.14 -16.19
N TYR A 167 19.35 -26.48 -16.89
CA TYR A 167 20.53 -27.09 -16.26
C TYR A 167 21.06 -26.28 -15.07
N TRP A 168 21.16 -24.97 -15.20
CA TRP A 168 21.65 -24.12 -14.13
C TRP A 168 20.67 -24.09 -12.95
N LEU A 169 19.37 -24.07 -13.22
CA LEU A 169 18.31 -24.00 -12.19
C LEU A 169 18.22 -25.33 -11.43
N ASP A 170 18.35 -26.48 -12.12
CA ASP A 170 18.42 -27.81 -11.49
C ASP A 170 19.55 -27.87 -10.47
N ARG A 171 20.75 -27.46 -10.88
CA ARG A 171 21.92 -27.43 -9.99
C ARG A 171 21.72 -26.49 -8.81
N THR A 172 21.08 -25.34 -9.04
CA THR A 172 20.79 -24.40 -7.96
C THR A 172 19.81 -24.99 -6.95
N MET A 173 18.71 -25.58 -7.42
CA MET A 173 17.71 -26.23 -6.56
C MET A 173 18.33 -27.36 -5.73
N ASP A 174 19.10 -28.25 -6.39
CA ASP A 174 19.78 -29.35 -5.71
C ASP A 174 20.80 -28.89 -4.67
N ASN A 175 21.61 -27.87 -5.01
CA ASN A 175 22.63 -27.36 -4.10
C ASN A 175 22.04 -26.61 -2.91
N LEU A 176 21.00 -25.82 -3.12
CA LEU A 176 20.28 -25.18 -2.02
C LEU A 176 19.74 -26.23 -1.05
N TYR A 177 19.05 -27.26 -1.56
CA TYR A 177 18.51 -28.31 -0.72
C TYR A 177 19.58 -29.08 0.06
N LYS A 178 20.71 -29.45 -0.59
CA LYS A 178 21.87 -30.09 0.07
C LYS A 178 22.45 -29.27 1.20
N ASN A 179 22.30 -27.93 1.13
CA ASN A 179 22.77 -27.01 2.16
C ASN A 179 21.68 -26.61 3.18
N GLY A 180 20.50 -27.29 3.16
CA GLY A 180 19.40 -27.05 4.10
C GLY A 180 18.61 -25.77 3.81
N VAL A 181 18.65 -25.30 2.56
CA VAL A 181 17.93 -24.11 2.10
C VAL A 181 16.78 -24.53 1.19
N TYR A 182 15.57 -24.16 1.56
CA TYR A 182 14.36 -24.33 0.75
C TYR A 182 14.24 -23.24 -0.30
N VAL A 183 13.30 -23.40 -1.23
CA VAL A 183 13.12 -22.48 -2.34
C VAL A 183 11.65 -22.07 -2.48
N MET A 184 11.43 -20.78 -2.54
CA MET A 184 10.26 -20.17 -3.16
C MET A 184 10.64 -19.95 -4.64
N LEU A 185 10.14 -20.81 -5.53
CA LEU A 185 10.52 -20.74 -6.94
C LEU A 185 9.65 -19.72 -7.65
N ALA A 186 10.30 -18.75 -8.30
CA ALA A 186 9.57 -17.70 -8.98
C ALA A 186 9.19 -18.09 -10.42
N THR A 187 8.03 -17.59 -10.87
CA THR A 187 7.70 -17.50 -12.29
C THR A 187 8.24 -16.18 -12.84
N PRO A 188 8.97 -16.19 -13.97
CA PRO A 188 9.79 -15.06 -14.37
C PRO A 188 9.06 -14.01 -15.22
N SER A 189 7.75 -13.94 -15.17
CA SER A 189 6.91 -13.14 -16.06
C SER A 189 7.04 -11.63 -15.88
N ALA A 190 7.55 -11.16 -14.74
CA ALA A 190 7.80 -9.73 -14.54
C ALA A 190 8.82 -9.14 -15.53
N ALA A 191 9.76 -9.94 -16.04
CA ALA A 191 10.75 -9.53 -17.03
C ALA A 191 10.80 -10.54 -18.20
N ARG A 192 10.55 -10.07 -19.40
CA ARG A 192 10.45 -10.90 -20.59
C ARG A 192 11.76 -10.90 -21.40
N PRO A 193 12.06 -11.98 -22.13
CA PRO A 193 13.21 -12.04 -23.02
C PRO A 193 13.07 -11.11 -24.24
N ALA A 194 14.21 -10.69 -24.79
CA ALA A 194 14.25 -9.76 -25.91
C ALA A 194 13.57 -10.32 -27.18
N TRP A 195 13.74 -11.64 -27.45
CA TRP A 195 13.12 -12.29 -28.61
C TRP A 195 11.60 -12.16 -28.62
N LEU A 196 10.95 -12.20 -27.44
CA LEU A 196 9.50 -12.09 -27.30
C LEU A 196 9.01 -10.69 -27.72
N SER A 197 9.67 -9.64 -27.27
CA SER A 197 9.35 -8.27 -27.69
C SER A 197 9.68 -8.00 -29.17
N GLN A 198 10.70 -8.65 -29.69
CA GLN A 198 11.11 -8.48 -31.10
C GLN A 198 10.13 -9.19 -32.05
N LYS A 199 9.73 -10.40 -31.72
CA LYS A 199 8.83 -11.21 -32.53
C LYS A 199 7.38 -10.76 -32.42
N TYR A 200 6.97 -10.30 -31.23
CA TYR A 200 5.61 -9.93 -30.86
C TYR A 200 5.57 -8.52 -30.22
N PRO A 201 5.85 -7.45 -30.95
CA PRO A 201 5.92 -6.09 -30.38
C PRO A 201 4.63 -5.62 -29.74
N GLU A 202 3.48 -6.22 -30.10
CA GLU A 202 2.18 -5.94 -29.52
C GLU A 202 2.07 -6.34 -28.03
N VAL A 203 2.94 -7.19 -27.52
CA VAL A 203 2.99 -7.54 -26.11
C VAL A 203 3.46 -6.37 -25.24
N LEU A 204 4.13 -5.38 -25.84
CA LEU A 204 4.65 -4.23 -25.13
C LEU A 204 3.53 -3.29 -24.70
N ARG A 205 3.64 -2.79 -23.46
CA ARG A 205 2.70 -1.88 -22.86
C ARG A 205 2.57 -0.58 -23.66
N VAL A 206 1.35 -0.05 -23.73
CA VAL A 206 1.04 1.27 -24.28
C VAL A 206 0.73 2.20 -23.11
N ARG A 207 1.38 3.35 -23.08
CA ARG A 207 1.18 4.37 -22.05
C ARG A 207 -0.15 5.10 -22.20
N GLU A 208 -0.55 5.87 -21.21
CA GLU A 208 -1.76 6.69 -21.22
C GLU A 208 -1.82 7.69 -22.40
N ASN A 209 -0.66 8.17 -22.90
CA ASN A 209 -0.54 9.00 -24.09
C ASN A 209 -0.60 8.22 -25.41
N ARG A 210 -1.00 6.94 -25.36
CA ARG A 210 -1.13 6.01 -26.51
C ARG A 210 0.19 5.69 -27.21
N VAL A 211 1.32 5.96 -26.59
CA VAL A 211 2.64 5.58 -27.13
C VAL A 211 3.04 4.21 -26.60
N ARG A 212 3.34 3.29 -27.52
CA ARG A 212 3.86 1.96 -27.19
C ARG A 212 5.29 2.07 -26.66
N ASN A 213 5.59 1.40 -25.56
CA ASN A 213 6.93 1.30 -25.02
C ASN A 213 7.85 0.50 -25.95
N LEU A 214 9.15 0.73 -25.85
CA LEU A 214 10.17 -0.10 -26.45
C LEU A 214 10.53 -1.27 -25.52
N HIS A 215 11.29 -2.26 -26.04
CA HIS A 215 11.83 -3.33 -25.18
C HIS A 215 12.70 -2.74 -24.08
N GLY A 216 12.60 -3.30 -22.88
CA GLY A 216 13.39 -2.94 -21.70
C GLY A 216 12.51 -2.76 -20.46
N GLY A 217 13.16 -2.69 -19.32
CA GLY A 217 12.52 -2.63 -18.01
C GLY A 217 11.72 -3.89 -17.65
N ARG A 218 11.24 -3.92 -16.42
CA ARG A 218 10.29 -4.92 -15.93
C ARG A 218 8.85 -4.37 -16.02
N HIS A 219 7.81 -5.22 -15.90
CA HIS A 219 6.39 -4.86 -15.99
C HIS A 219 5.99 -4.09 -17.25
N ASN A 220 6.73 -4.25 -18.32
CA ASN A 220 6.51 -3.55 -19.58
C ASN A 220 5.78 -4.43 -20.61
N HIS A 221 4.70 -5.07 -20.16
CA HIS A 221 3.89 -5.96 -20.98
C HIS A 221 2.39 -5.64 -20.78
N CYS A 222 1.59 -5.98 -21.78
CA CYS A 222 0.15 -5.86 -21.74
C CYS A 222 -0.46 -7.10 -21.10
N LEU A 223 -1.18 -6.94 -19.99
CA LEU A 223 -1.83 -8.03 -19.25
C LEU A 223 -2.99 -8.67 -20.05
N THR A 224 -3.53 -7.95 -21.05
CA THR A 224 -4.60 -8.42 -21.94
C THR A 224 -4.09 -9.13 -23.18
N SER A 225 -2.75 -9.09 -23.45
CA SER A 225 -2.18 -9.70 -24.66
C SER A 225 -2.36 -11.22 -24.65
N PRO A 226 -3.08 -11.82 -25.63
CA PRO A 226 -3.25 -13.27 -25.69
C PRO A 226 -1.92 -14.01 -25.85
N ILE A 227 -1.01 -13.44 -26.65
CA ILE A 227 0.33 -14.02 -26.88
C ILE A 227 1.14 -14.03 -25.58
N TYR A 228 1.13 -12.93 -24.83
CA TYR A 228 1.86 -12.87 -23.56
C TYR A 228 1.31 -13.89 -22.56
N ARG A 229 -0.01 -13.96 -22.42
CA ARG A 229 -0.72 -14.94 -21.57
C ARG A 229 -0.37 -16.38 -21.94
N GLU A 230 -0.37 -16.72 -23.23
CA GLU A 230 0.05 -18.04 -23.70
C GLU A 230 1.50 -18.38 -23.32
N LYS A 231 2.44 -17.48 -23.60
CA LYS A 231 3.85 -17.70 -23.30
C LYS A 231 4.13 -17.85 -21.81
N VAL A 232 3.44 -17.07 -20.98
CA VAL A 232 3.52 -17.19 -19.52
C VAL A 232 3.00 -18.54 -19.05
N GLN A 233 1.85 -19.01 -19.54
CA GLN A 233 1.34 -20.35 -19.19
C GLN A 233 2.33 -21.46 -19.58
N ILE A 234 2.96 -21.36 -20.75
CA ILE A 234 3.93 -22.35 -21.24
C ILE A 234 5.12 -22.43 -20.28
N ILE A 235 5.77 -21.30 -19.94
CA ILE A 235 6.94 -21.34 -19.06
C ILE A 235 6.58 -21.80 -17.65
N ASN A 236 5.43 -21.35 -17.12
CA ASN A 236 4.96 -21.75 -15.80
C ASN A 236 4.64 -23.25 -15.72
N ALA A 237 3.99 -23.80 -16.77
CA ALA A 237 3.80 -25.25 -16.87
C ALA A 237 5.12 -26.02 -16.91
N LYS A 238 6.11 -25.54 -17.68
CA LYS A 238 7.44 -26.18 -17.76
C LYS A 238 8.16 -26.17 -16.41
N LEU A 239 8.07 -25.08 -15.65
CA LEU A 239 8.62 -24.98 -14.30
C LEU A 239 7.89 -25.95 -13.35
N ALA A 240 6.56 -25.96 -13.37
CA ALA A 240 5.77 -26.84 -12.52
C ALA A 240 6.01 -28.32 -12.83
N GLU A 241 5.95 -28.74 -14.10
CA GLU A 241 6.25 -30.12 -14.54
C GLU A 241 7.61 -30.59 -14.05
N ARG A 242 8.63 -29.71 -14.13
CA ARG A 242 9.98 -30.06 -13.78
C ARG A 242 10.24 -30.19 -12.30
N TYR A 243 9.66 -29.27 -11.51
CA TYR A 243 10.02 -29.17 -10.08
C TYR A 243 8.92 -29.64 -9.11
N LYS A 244 7.78 -30.17 -9.59
CA LYS A 244 6.64 -30.61 -8.76
C LYS A 244 7.01 -31.54 -7.60
N ASP A 245 8.00 -32.42 -7.82
CA ASP A 245 8.46 -33.41 -6.83
C ASP A 245 9.78 -32.99 -6.14
N HIS A 246 10.28 -31.80 -6.44
CA HIS A 246 11.56 -31.36 -5.89
C HIS A 246 11.43 -31.03 -4.40
N PRO A 247 12.23 -31.62 -3.50
CA PRO A 247 12.08 -31.48 -2.06
C PRO A 247 12.34 -30.05 -1.56
N ALA A 248 13.14 -29.25 -2.27
CA ALA A 248 13.39 -27.87 -1.90
C ALA A 248 12.19 -26.94 -2.14
N LEU A 249 11.28 -27.28 -3.06
CA LEU A 249 10.16 -26.40 -3.43
C LEU A 249 9.13 -26.36 -2.31
N ILE A 250 8.91 -25.17 -1.72
CA ILE A 250 7.96 -24.95 -0.63
C ILE A 250 6.84 -23.99 -0.99
N ALA A 251 7.05 -23.11 -1.97
CA ALA A 251 6.03 -22.15 -2.45
C ALA A 251 6.38 -21.67 -3.86
N TRP A 252 5.38 -21.19 -4.59
CA TRP A 252 5.54 -20.44 -5.83
C TRP A 252 5.49 -18.93 -5.53
N HIS A 253 6.53 -18.22 -5.99
CA HIS A 253 6.57 -16.77 -6.07
C HIS A 253 6.16 -16.36 -7.49
N VAL A 254 4.92 -15.96 -7.68
CA VAL A 254 4.38 -15.69 -9.02
C VAL A 254 4.68 -14.29 -9.45
N SER A 255 5.41 -14.13 -10.57
CA SER A 255 5.83 -12.83 -11.08
C SER A 255 6.65 -12.02 -10.06
N ASN A 256 6.38 -10.75 -9.91
CA ASN A 256 6.94 -9.85 -8.90
C ASN A 256 6.20 -8.52 -8.93
N GLU A 257 5.79 -7.95 -7.79
CA GLU A 257 5.28 -6.57 -7.64
C GLU A 257 4.39 -6.12 -8.81
N TYR A 258 3.26 -6.77 -9.04
CA TYR A 258 2.35 -6.38 -10.11
C TYR A 258 2.02 -4.90 -10.07
N GLY A 259 2.08 -4.23 -11.22
CA GLY A 259 1.76 -2.81 -11.29
C GLY A 259 1.71 -2.23 -12.68
N GLY A 260 1.24 -0.98 -12.76
CA GLY A 260 1.16 -0.18 -13.96
C GLY A 260 0.00 -0.57 -14.89
N GLN A 261 -0.29 0.31 -15.84
CA GLN A 261 -1.47 0.28 -16.69
C GLN A 261 -1.07 0.15 -18.16
N CYS A 262 -1.92 -0.48 -18.98
CA CYS A 262 -1.75 -0.57 -20.42
C CYS A 262 -2.99 0.00 -21.12
N HIS A 263 -2.78 0.95 -22.01
CA HIS A 263 -3.83 1.65 -22.75
C HIS A 263 -3.87 1.28 -24.23
N CYS A 264 -3.47 0.04 -24.57
CA CYS A 264 -3.53 -0.46 -25.95
C CYS A 264 -4.97 -0.78 -26.38
N GLN A 265 -5.15 -1.06 -27.67
CA GLN A 265 -6.49 -1.34 -28.21
C GLN A 265 -7.16 -2.56 -27.55
N LEU A 266 -6.40 -3.58 -27.19
CA LEU A 266 -6.93 -4.75 -26.47
C LEU A 266 -7.50 -4.34 -25.10
N CYS A 267 -6.73 -3.55 -24.33
CA CYS A 267 -7.18 -3.05 -23.02
C CYS A 267 -8.36 -2.09 -23.13
N GLN A 268 -8.44 -1.27 -24.21
CA GLN A 268 -9.60 -0.41 -24.44
C GLN A 268 -10.87 -1.24 -24.65
N GLU A 269 -10.78 -2.30 -25.46
CA GLU A 269 -11.94 -3.14 -25.73
C GLU A 269 -12.33 -3.95 -24.49
N GLU A 270 -11.36 -4.52 -23.78
CA GLU A 270 -11.63 -5.25 -22.53
C GLU A 270 -12.28 -4.35 -21.48
N PHE A 271 -11.83 -3.10 -21.37
CA PHE A 271 -12.45 -2.11 -20.49
C PHE A 271 -13.92 -1.87 -20.85
N ARG A 272 -14.25 -1.75 -22.14
CA ARG A 272 -15.65 -1.59 -22.57
C ARG A 272 -16.50 -2.82 -22.23
N GLN A 273 -15.94 -4.02 -22.38
CA GLN A 273 -16.65 -5.25 -21.99
C GLN A 273 -16.86 -5.31 -20.47
N TRP A 274 -15.83 -4.94 -19.69
CA TRP A 274 -15.92 -4.82 -18.24
C TRP A 274 -16.99 -3.81 -17.81
N LEU A 275 -17.06 -2.65 -18.45
CA LEU A 275 -18.08 -1.64 -18.20
C LEU A 275 -19.48 -2.16 -18.55
N LYS A 276 -19.64 -2.82 -19.69
CA LYS A 276 -20.94 -3.45 -20.07
C LYS A 276 -21.39 -4.45 -19.01
N LYS A 277 -20.48 -5.27 -18.47
CA LYS A 277 -20.79 -6.18 -17.38
C LYS A 277 -21.19 -5.44 -16.10
N LYS A 278 -20.43 -4.42 -15.69
CA LYS A 278 -20.70 -3.63 -14.48
C LYS A 278 -22.04 -2.90 -14.51
N TYR A 279 -22.42 -2.38 -15.67
CA TYR A 279 -23.64 -1.59 -15.86
C TYR A 279 -24.77 -2.37 -16.57
N ASP A 280 -24.72 -3.70 -16.59
CA ASP A 280 -25.74 -4.60 -17.16
C ASP A 280 -26.10 -4.29 -18.64
N GLY A 281 -25.13 -3.77 -19.41
CA GLY A 281 -25.31 -3.35 -20.80
C GLY A 281 -26.10 -2.06 -20.97
N ASP A 282 -26.45 -1.37 -19.88
CA ASP A 282 -27.21 -0.13 -19.89
C ASP A 282 -26.26 1.08 -19.91
N LEU A 283 -26.12 1.70 -21.07
CA LEU A 283 -25.25 2.88 -21.25
C LEU A 283 -25.80 4.11 -20.53
N GLU A 284 -27.11 4.23 -20.39
CA GLU A 284 -27.72 5.34 -19.66
C GLU A 284 -27.43 5.25 -18.17
N ARG A 285 -27.46 4.06 -17.59
CA ARG A 285 -27.03 3.82 -16.21
C ARG A 285 -25.57 4.23 -15.98
N LEU A 286 -24.69 3.93 -16.95
CA LEU A 286 -23.30 4.39 -16.90
C LEU A 286 -23.25 5.93 -16.97
N ASN A 287 -23.96 6.57 -17.89
CA ASN A 287 -23.98 8.02 -18.03
C ASN A 287 -24.43 8.71 -16.72
N GLN A 288 -25.43 8.15 -16.06
CA GLN A 288 -25.91 8.65 -14.76
C GLN A 288 -24.86 8.45 -13.66
N ALA A 289 -24.26 7.25 -13.57
CA ALA A 289 -23.22 6.95 -12.58
C ALA A 289 -21.97 7.80 -12.75
N TRP A 290 -21.62 8.17 -13.96
CA TRP A 290 -20.46 9.01 -14.23
C TRP A 290 -20.77 10.50 -14.31
N TRP A 291 -22.04 10.91 -14.18
CA TRP A 291 -22.53 12.29 -14.29
C TRP A 291 -22.11 12.96 -15.60
N THR A 292 -22.20 12.24 -16.70
CA THR A 292 -21.70 12.67 -18.03
C THR A 292 -22.41 13.88 -18.65
N PRO A 293 -23.64 14.30 -18.23
CA PRO A 293 -24.20 15.57 -18.70
C PRO A 293 -23.35 16.80 -18.37
N PHE A 294 -22.49 16.71 -17.36
CA PHE A 294 -21.54 17.78 -17.03
C PHE A 294 -20.56 17.96 -18.21
N TRP A 295 -20.45 19.17 -18.74
CA TRP A 295 -19.70 19.54 -19.94
C TRP A 295 -20.04 18.75 -21.20
N SER A 296 -21.26 18.19 -21.28
CA SER A 296 -21.76 17.47 -22.49
C SER A 296 -20.95 16.21 -22.83
N HIS A 297 -20.53 15.45 -21.82
CA HIS A 297 -19.74 14.23 -21.99
C HIS A 297 -20.59 12.98 -22.21
N THR A 298 -21.91 13.10 -22.38
CA THR A 298 -22.83 11.94 -22.50
C THR A 298 -22.45 11.05 -23.67
N TYR A 299 -22.23 9.77 -23.36
CA TYR A 299 -21.94 8.74 -24.33
C TYR A 299 -23.24 8.21 -24.94
N THR A 300 -23.24 8.00 -26.26
CA THR A 300 -24.37 7.44 -27.01
C THR A 300 -24.06 6.07 -27.61
N ASP A 301 -22.80 5.64 -27.52
CA ASP A 301 -22.34 4.34 -27.97
C ASP A 301 -21.10 3.93 -27.14
N TRP A 302 -21.00 2.65 -26.79
CA TRP A 302 -19.88 2.10 -26.01
C TRP A 302 -18.52 2.31 -26.65
N SER A 303 -18.45 2.34 -28.00
CA SER A 303 -17.21 2.56 -28.74
C SER A 303 -16.60 3.96 -28.54
N GLN A 304 -17.40 4.91 -28.04
CA GLN A 304 -16.95 6.27 -27.74
C GLN A 304 -16.14 6.35 -26.44
N ILE A 305 -16.22 5.31 -25.57
CA ILE A 305 -15.54 5.29 -24.28
C ILE A 305 -14.09 4.86 -24.50
N GLU A 306 -13.17 5.67 -24.01
CA GLU A 306 -11.74 5.39 -23.93
C GLU A 306 -11.23 5.50 -22.50
N SER A 307 -10.12 4.81 -22.20
CA SER A 307 -9.45 4.95 -20.91
C SER A 307 -8.95 6.39 -20.71
N PRO A 308 -8.80 6.87 -19.46
CA PRO A 308 -8.30 8.20 -19.18
C PRO A 308 -6.98 8.49 -19.90
N ALA A 309 -6.81 9.75 -20.37
CA ALA A 309 -5.60 10.16 -21.07
C ALA A 309 -5.25 11.63 -20.82
N PRO A 310 -3.95 12.00 -20.80
CA PRO A 310 -3.54 13.40 -20.57
C PRO A 310 -4.02 14.37 -21.65
N HIS A 311 -4.28 13.84 -22.86
CA HIS A 311 -4.73 14.60 -24.04
C HIS A 311 -6.15 14.19 -24.50
N GLY A 312 -6.84 13.41 -23.66
CA GLY A 312 -8.22 12.98 -23.82
C GLY A 312 -9.03 13.27 -22.58
N GLU A 313 -10.01 12.39 -22.29
CA GLU A 313 -10.87 12.54 -21.14
C GLU A 313 -10.14 12.11 -19.84
N ARG A 314 -10.26 12.94 -18.81
CA ARG A 314 -9.81 12.67 -17.44
C ARG A 314 -10.56 13.48 -16.38
N THR A 315 -11.61 14.19 -16.81
CA THR A 315 -12.41 15.06 -15.93
C THR A 315 -13.67 14.36 -15.42
N ILE A 316 -14.00 13.19 -15.98
CA ILE A 316 -15.07 12.32 -15.48
C ILE A 316 -14.51 11.46 -14.35
N MET A 317 -14.91 11.74 -13.10
CA MET A 317 -14.37 11.07 -11.93
C MET A 317 -14.74 9.58 -11.92
N GLY A 318 -15.99 9.25 -12.28
CA GLY A 318 -16.43 7.86 -12.42
C GLY A 318 -15.63 7.04 -13.43
N LEU A 319 -15.25 7.64 -14.58
CA LEU A 319 -14.35 7.00 -15.55
C LEU A 319 -12.98 6.70 -14.94
N ASN A 320 -12.38 7.67 -14.25
CA ASN A 320 -11.06 7.50 -13.62
C ASN A 320 -11.07 6.39 -12.57
N LEU A 321 -12.14 6.34 -11.77
CA LEU A 321 -12.33 5.34 -10.72
C LEU A 321 -12.55 3.94 -11.32
N ASP A 322 -13.41 3.84 -12.34
CA ASP A 322 -13.70 2.57 -13.00
C ASP A 322 -12.50 2.04 -13.80
N TRP A 323 -11.65 2.92 -14.34
CA TRP A 323 -10.40 2.50 -14.95
C TRP A 323 -9.43 1.86 -13.94
N LYS A 324 -9.35 2.38 -12.72
CA LYS A 324 -8.54 1.78 -11.65
C LYS A 324 -9.12 0.46 -11.16
N ARG A 325 -10.44 0.37 -11.04
CA ARG A 325 -11.14 -0.89 -10.72
C ARG A 325 -10.87 -1.95 -11.79
N PHE A 326 -11.03 -1.58 -13.05
CA PHE A 326 -10.70 -2.45 -14.18
C PHE A 326 -9.24 -2.89 -14.16
N THR A 327 -8.31 -1.99 -13.88
CA THR A 327 -6.88 -2.32 -13.79
C THR A 327 -6.61 -3.36 -12.70
N THR A 328 -7.27 -3.24 -11.57
CA THR A 328 -7.21 -4.24 -10.48
C THR A 328 -7.73 -5.59 -10.96
N ASP A 329 -8.96 -5.63 -11.50
CA ASP A 329 -9.60 -6.86 -11.95
C ASP A 329 -8.81 -7.52 -13.08
N GLN A 330 -8.28 -6.73 -14.02
CA GLN A 330 -7.44 -7.21 -15.12
C GLN A 330 -6.10 -7.79 -14.64
N THR A 331 -5.55 -7.22 -13.57
CA THR A 331 -4.32 -7.74 -12.96
C THR A 331 -4.58 -9.07 -12.26
N ILE A 332 -5.68 -9.17 -11.54
CA ILE A 332 -6.13 -10.41 -10.90
C ILE A 332 -6.39 -11.50 -11.95
N ASP A 333 -7.10 -11.18 -13.03
CA ASP A 333 -7.37 -12.10 -14.12
C ASP A 333 -6.07 -12.61 -14.79
N PHE A 334 -5.09 -11.72 -14.96
CA PHE A 334 -3.77 -12.13 -15.45
C PHE A 334 -3.03 -13.02 -14.43
N PHE A 335 -3.06 -12.70 -13.15
CA PHE A 335 -2.51 -13.55 -12.10
C PHE A 335 -3.14 -14.95 -12.10
N LEU A 336 -4.46 -15.03 -12.22
CA LEU A 336 -5.18 -16.31 -12.32
C LEU A 336 -4.76 -17.11 -13.56
N ASN A 337 -4.52 -16.45 -14.70
CA ASN A 337 -3.94 -17.08 -15.89
C ASN A 337 -2.52 -17.63 -15.63
N GLU A 338 -1.69 -16.92 -14.85
CA GLU A 338 -0.33 -17.36 -14.52
C GLU A 338 -0.32 -18.56 -13.59
N ILE A 339 -1.17 -18.59 -12.58
CA ILE A 339 -1.22 -19.67 -11.59
C ILE A 339 -1.95 -20.91 -12.07
N LYS A 340 -2.74 -20.83 -13.14
CA LYS A 340 -3.51 -21.96 -13.65
C LYS A 340 -2.66 -23.23 -13.82
N PRO A 341 -1.57 -23.24 -14.60
CA PRO A 341 -0.73 -24.44 -14.72
C PRO A 341 -0.07 -24.86 -13.40
N LEU A 342 0.23 -23.92 -12.50
CA LEU A 342 0.78 -24.25 -11.18
C LEU A 342 -0.24 -25.01 -10.34
N ARG A 343 -1.49 -24.55 -10.29
CA ARG A 343 -2.58 -25.20 -9.57
C ARG A 343 -2.92 -26.58 -10.13
N GLU A 344 -2.87 -26.74 -11.45
CA GLU A 344 -3.16 -28.02 -12.11
C GLU A 344 -2.07 -29.06 -11.86
N ILE A 345 -0.78 -28.67 -11.86
CA ILE A 345 0.37 -29.58 -11.76
C ILE A 345 0.84 -29.77 -10.32
N THR A 346 0.78 -28.70 -9.51
CA THR A 346 1.27 -28.67 -8.13
C THR A 346 0.23 -28.14 -7.14
N PRO A 347 -0.97 -28.76 -7.05
CA PRO A 347 -2.11 -28.21 -6.29
C PRO A 347 -1.82 -28.01 -4.78
N ASN A 348 -0.84 -28.73 -4.23
CA ASN A 348 -0.50 -28.68 -2.81
C ASN A 348 0.69 -27.72 -2.51
N ILE A 349 1.23 -27.05 -3.51
CA ILE A 349 2.29 -26.06 -3.30
C ILE A 349 1.66 -24.67 -3.21
N PRO A 350 1.79 -23.96 -2.11
CA PRO A 350 1.18 -22.66 -1.96
C PRO A 350 1.74 -21.61 -2.94
N VAL A 351 0.89 -20.67 -3.31
CA VAL A 351 1.16 -19.63 -4.31
C VAL A 351 1.02 -18.26 -3.66
N THR A 352 2.00 -17.39 -3.90
CA THR A 352 1.96 -15.99 -3.52
C THR A 352 2.54 -15.10 -4.62
N THR A 353 2.37 -13.80 -4.48
CA THR A 353 3.11 -12.74 -5.16
C THR A 353 3.37 -11.62 -4.17
N ASN A 354 4.54 -10.99 -4.26
CA ASN A 354 4.86 -9.88 -3.38
C ASN A 354 4.10 -8.62 -3.78
N PHE A 355 3.44 -8.00 -2.80
CA PHE A 355 2.80 -6.70 -2.96
C PHE A 355 3.84 -5.61 -2.75
N ASP A 356 3.75 -4.54 -3.53
CA ASP A 356 4.68 -3.41 -3.48
C ASP A 356 4.58 -2.65 -2.14
N ASP A 357 5.67 -2.03 -1.70
CA ASP A 357 5.75 -1.11 -0.55
C ASP A 357 4.81 0.10 -0.71
N PHE A 358 4.44 0.45 -1.94
CA PHE A 358 3.56 1.57 -2.22
C PHE A 358 2.09 1.17 -2.01
N VAL A 359 1.63 1.29 -0.79
CA VAL A 359 0.19 1.29 -0.45
C VAL A 359 -0.52 2.45 -1.14
N ASP A 360 0.24 3.17 -1.93
CA ASP A 360 -0.05 4.45 -2.53
C ASP A 360 -0.87 4.33 -3.83
N ILE A 361 -1.51 5.43 -4.16
CA ILE A 361 -2.44 5.68 -5.26
C ILE A 361 -1.88 5.34 -6.65
N GLU A 362 -0.55 5.32 -6.80
CA GLU A 362 0.12 5.26 -8.11
C GLU A 362 0.03 3.88 -8.77
N ASN A 363 0.07 2.79 -8.03
CA ASN A 363 0.02 1.44 -8.61
C ASN A 363 -1.37 1.00 -9.08
N GLY A 364 -2.43 1.62 -8.57
CA GLY A 364 -3.78 1.41 -9.06
C GLY A 364 -4.35 0.02 -8.82
N ILE A 365 -3.80 -0.76 -7.87
CA ILE A 365 -4.26 -2.10 -7.52
C ILE A 365 -4.87 -2.06 -6.12
N ASN A 366 -6.08 -2.56 -5.99
CA ASN A 366 -6.74 -2.79 -4.71
C ASN A 366 -6.34 -4.17 -4.16
N TYR A 367 -5.45 -4.18 -3.16
CA TYR A 367 -4.96 -5.43 -2.58
C TYR A 367 -6.02 -6.18 -1.77
N TRP A 368 -7.08 -5.52 -1.27
CA TRP A 368 -8.22 -6.21 -0.67
C TRP A 368 -8.91 -7.16 -1.66
N LYS A 369 -9.00 -6.75 -2.93
CA LYS A 369 -9.54 -7.60 -4.00
C LYS A 369 -8.55 -8.67 -4.47
N PHE A 370 -7.25 -8.40 -4.36
CA PHE A 370 -6.22 -9.33 -4.83
C PHE A 370 -5.92 -10.45 -3.82
N ALA A 371 -5.85 -10.13 -2.53
CA ALA A 371 -5.43 -11.04 -1.47
C ALA A 371 -6.20 -12.38 -1.38
N PRO A 372 -7.51 -12.46 -1.69
CA PRO A 372 -8.23 -13.74 -1.72
C PRO A 372 -7.65 -14.78 -2.70
N HIS A 373 -6.92 -14.33 -3.73
CA HIS A 373 -6.39 -15.20 -4.81
C HIS A 373 -5.00 -15.77 -4.52
N VAL A 374 -4.31 -15.31 -3.47
CA VAL A 374 -3.05 -15.88 -2.99
C VAL A 374 -3.29 -16.78 -1.76
N ASP A 375 -2.44 -17.77 -1.53
CA ASP A 375 -2.59 -18.65 -0.34
C ASP A 375 -2.14 -17.94 0.95
N PHE A 376 -1.12 -17.09 0.84
CA PHE A 376 -0.67 -16.18 1.89
C PHE A 376 -0.23 -14.86 1.28
N VAL A 377 -0.44 -13.77 2.02
CA VAL A 377 0.02 -12.44 1.60
C VAL A 377 1.53 -12.36 1.74
N SER A 378 2.18 -11.76 0.76
CA SER A 378 3.58 -11.34 0.87
C SER A 378 3.74 -9.90 0.38
N TRP A 379 4.73 -9.17 0.93
CA TRP A 379 4.95 -7.79 0.56
C TRP A 379 6.40 -7.34 0.81
N ASP A 380 6.77 -6.17 0.26
CA ASP A 380 8.12 -5.66 0.22
C ASP A 380 8.27 -4.41 1.07
N ASN A 381 9.22 -4.43 2.00
CA ASN A 381 9.38 -3.42 3.04
C ASN A 381 10.69 -2.63 2.91
N TYR A 382 10.61 -1.40 2.40
CA TYR A 382 11.76 -0.52 2.16
C TYR A 382 11.68 0.79 2.94
N PRO A 383 11.85 0.77 4.28
CA PRO A 383 11.71 1.94 5.13
C PRO A 383 12.80 2.99 4.91
N TYR A 384 12.45 4.27 5.15
CA TYR A 384 13.33 5.43 5.07
C TYR A 384 13.98 5.73 6.43
N TRP A 385 14.62 4.72 7.03
CA TRP A 385 15.28 4.89 8.34
C TRP A 385 16.32 6.00 8.33
N HIS A 386 16.34 6.80 9.41
CA HIS A 386 17.23 7.95 9.60
C HIS A 386 17.08 9.02 8.52
N GLY A 387 15.93 9.08 7.88
CA GLY A 387 15.58 10.05 6.85
C GLY A 387 15.11 11.39 7.44
N GLU A 388 14.23 12.06 6.70
CA GLU A 388 13.66 13.35 7.13
C GLU A 388 12.66 13.18 8.28
N ARG A 389 11.94 12.04 8.32
CA ARG A 389 11.04 11.70 9.42
C ARG A 389 11.84 11.11 10.59
N PRO A 390 11.47 11.42 11.85
CA PRO A 390 12.01 10.72 13.01
C PRO A 390 11.79 9.20 12.93
N ASP A 391 12.75 8.40 13.36
CA ASP A 391 12.66 6.93 13.29
C ASP A 391 11.43 6.35 14.00
N PRO A 392 10.93 6.87 15.12
CA PRO A 392 9.66 6.40 15.72
C PRO A 392 8.45 6.61 14.80
N ILE A 393 8.41 7.71 14.05
CA ILE A 393 7.33 7.99 13.09
C ILE A 393 7.45 7.03 11.89
N GLU A 394 8.65 6.81 11.36
CA GLU A 394 8.87 5.81 10.31
C GLU A 394 8.53 4.40 10.80
N GLY A 395 8.87 4.05 12.05
CA GLY A 395 8.51 2.79 12.69
C GLY A 395 7.00 2.57 12.76
N SER A 396 6.25 3.58 13.15
CA SER A 396 4.77 3.51 13.18
C SER A 396 4.15 3.41 11.76
N ARG A 397 4.78 4.06 10.76
CA ARG A 397 4.36 3.95 9.37
C ARG A 397 4.56 2.52 8.83
N ARG A 398 5.69 1.89 9.15
CA ARG A 398 5.93 0.48 8.78
C ARG A 398 4.97 -0.46 9.51
N ALA A 399 4.72 -0.22 10.79
CA ALA A 399 3.72 -0.97 11.55
C ALA A 399 2.33 -0.89 10.91
N PHE A 400 1.89 0.29 10.48
CA PHE A 400 0.63 0.50 9.77
C PHE A 400 0.54 -0.36 8.49
N ILE A 401 1.61 -0.40 7.68
CA ILE A 401 1.65 -1.20 6.44
C ILE A 401 1.70 -2.70 6.75
N HIS A 402 2.46 -3.13 7.77
CA HIS A 402 2.45 -4.52 8.23
C HIS A 402 1.04 -4.95 8.64
N ASP A 403 0.32 -4.10 9.37
CA ASP A 403 -1.03 -4.38 9.84
C ASP A 403 -2.07 -4.35 8.71
N ILE A 404 -1.89 -3.56 7.64
CA ILE A 404 -2.66 -3.70 6.39
C ILE A 404 -2.47 -5.11 5.85
N ASN A 405 -1.21 -5.53 5.61
CA ASN A 405 -0.93 -6.82 4.98
C ASN A 405 -1.41 -8.02 5.80
N ARG A 406 -1.34 -7.95 7.14
CA ARG A 406 -1.97 -8.94 8.01
C ARG A 406 -3.49 -8.96 7.85
N SER A 407 -4.12 -7.80 7.78
CA SER A 407 -5.58 -7.67 7.72
C SER A 407 -6.15 -8.13 6.38
N LEU A 408 -5.40 -8.04 5.26
CA LEU A 408 -5.83 -8.48 3.92
C LEU A 408 -6.37 -9.91 3.88
N LYS A 409 -5.91 -10.79 4.78
CA LYS A 409 -6.44 -12.15 4.96
C LYS A 409 -6.91 -12.39 6.41
N HIS A 410 -7.63 -11.41 6.96
CA HIS A 410 -8.32 -11.54 8.24
C HIS A 410 -7.43 -12.01 9.39
N GLY A 411 -6.22 -11.46 9.50
CA GLY A 411 -5.28 -11.76 10.57
C GLY A 411 -4.36 -12.97 10.34
N GLN A 412 -4.46 -13.63 9.17
CA GLN A 412 -3.49 -14.67 8.79
C GLN A 412 -2.08 -14.08 8.76
N PRO A 413 -1.07 -14.79 9.30
CA PRO A 413 0.32 -14.39 9.15
C PRO A 413 0.73 -14.18 7.69
N PHE A 414 1.55 -13.17 7.45
CA PHE A 414 2.04 -12.80 6.12
C PHE A 414 3.54 -13.08 5.96
N ALA A 415 4.07 -12.91 4.76
CA ALA A 415 5.49 -12.99 4.44
C ALA A 415 6.06 -11.60 4.14
N MET A 416 7.11 -11.18 4.84
CA MET A 416 7.97 -10.09 4.38
C MET A 416 8.95 -10.69 3.36
N MET A 417 8.67 -10.48 2.08
CA MET A 417 9.35 -11.19 1.00
C MET A 417 10.59 -10.45 0.53
N GLU A 418 10.57 -9.14 0.56
CA GLU A 418 11.72 -8.29 0.33
C GLU A 418 11.88 -7.26 1.42
N SER A 419 13.12 -6.97 1.77
CA SER A 419 13.51 -5.82 2.57
C SER A 419 14.98 -5.49 2.30
N SER A 420 15.38 -4.24 2.50
CA SER A 420 16.79 -3.92 2.31
C SER A 420 17.58 -4.22 3.58
N PRO A 421 18.65 -5.03 3.52
CA PRO A 421 19.53 -5.21 4.68
C PRO A 421 20.43 -3.99 4.92
N SER A 422 20.54 -3.09 3.93
CA SER A 422 21.37 -1.89 3.96
C SER A 422 20.66 -0.73 3.23
N ALA A 423 21.39 0.13 2.51
CA ALA A 423 20.83 1.24 1.76
C ALA A 423 20.11 0.78 0.48
N THR A 424 19.03 1.45 0.11
CA THR A 424 18.33 1.30 -1.16
C THR A 424 18.80 2.36 -2.15
N ASN A 425 19.20 1.95 -3.36
CA ASN A 425 19.79 2.87 -4.33
C ASN A 425 18.78 3.71 -5.10
N TRP A 426 17.52 3.28 -5.16
CA TRP A 426 16.46 4.02 -5.84
C TRP A 426 15.76 5.04 -4.93
N GLN A 427 16.00 5.03 -3.61
CA GLN A 427 15.60 6.12 -2.73
C GLN A 427 16.41 7.38 -3.05
N PRO A 428 15.84 8.60 -2.91
CA PRO A 428 16.57 9.85 -3.20
C PRO A 428 17.89 9.98 -2.43
N VAL A 429 17.94 9.42 -1.22
CA VAL A 429 19.14 9.33 -0.38
C VAL A 429 19.26 7.91 0.18
N GLY A 430 20.26 7.17 -0.26
CA GLY A 430 20.59 5.84 0.26
C GLY A 430 21.23 5.92 1.65
N LYS A 431 20.44 6.26 2.67
CA LYS A 431 20.95 6.43 4.05
C LYS A 431 21.32 5.08 4.66
N LEU A 432 22.51 5.00 5.26
CA LEU A 432 22.94 3.79 5.97
C LEU A 432 22.14 3.61 7.28
N ARG A 433 21.66 2.41 7.51
CA ARG A 433 21.06 2.03 8.79
C ARG A 433 22.10 2.02 9.89
N ARG A 434 21.75 2.56 11.05
CA ARG A 434 22.58 2.49 12.25
C ARG A 434 22.60 1.08 12.82
N PRO A 435 23.66 0.70 13.56
CA PRO A 435 23.71 -0.61 14.23
C PRO A 435 22.47 -0.89 15.07
N GLY A 436 21.92 -2.09 14.99
CA GLY A 436 20.68 -2.50 15.66
C GLY A 436 19.40 -2.26 14.85
N MET A 437 19.32 -1.21 14.04
CA MET A 437 18.11 -0.86 13.29
C MET A 437 17.68 -1.97 12.31
N HIS A 438 18.63 -2.71 11.71
CA HIS A 438 18.29 -3.82 10.83
C HIS A 438 17.57 -4.93 11.60
N VAL A 439 18.08 -5.30 12.77
CA VAL A 439 17.48 -6.32 13.65
C VAL A 439 16.10 -5.86 14.12
N LEU A 440 16.00 -4.62 14.62
CA LEU A 440 14.74 -4.03 15.07
C LEU A 440 13.67 -4.04 13.96
N SER A 441 14.01 -3.56 12.76
CA SER A 441 13.10 -3.50 11.61
C SER A 441 12.62 -4.90 11.17
N SER A 442 13.53 -5.88 11.14
CA SER A 442 13.19 -7.27 10.80
C SER A 442 12.24 -7.91 11.81
N LEU A 443 12.51 -7.72 13.10
CA LEU A 443 11.68 -8.27 14.16
C LEU A 443 10.39 -7.49 14.40
N GLN A 444 10.30 -6.22 13.98
CA GLN A 444 9.05 -5.49 13.92
C GLN A 444 8.07 -6.17 12.96
N ALA A 445 8.51 -6.61 11.78
CA ALA A 445 7.65 -7.36 10.86
C ALA A 445 7.11 -8.64 11.53
N VAL A 446 7.96 -9.38 12.25
CA VAL A 446 7.56 -10.57 13.02
C VAL A 446 6.53 -10.21 14.11
N ALA A 447 6.74 -9.11 14.83
CA ALA A 447 5.81 -8.64 15.86
C ALA A 447 4.41 -8.36 15.29
N HIS A 448 4.33 -7.86 14.05
CA HIS A 448 3.08 -7.54 13.37
C HIS A 448 2.48 -8.69 12.57
N GLY A 449 3.11 -9.88 12.57
CA GLY A 449 2.52 -11.09 11.98
C GLY A 449 3.32 -11.73 10.86
N SER A 450 4.49 -11.21 10.46
CA SER A 450 5.32 -11.89 9.47
C SER A 450 5.89 -13.20 9.99
N GLU A 451 5.92 -14.21 9.13
CA GLU A 451 6.60 -15.50 9.36
C GLU A 451 7.84 -15.67 8.50
N THR A 452 8.20 -14.63 7.77
CA THR A 452 9.45 -14.59 6.99
C THR A 452 10.19 -13.28 7.22
N VAL A 453 11.50 -13.36 7.07
CA VAL A 453 12.38 -12.19 6.92
C VAL A 453 13.27 -12.46 5.72
N GLN A 454 12.94 -11.84 4.60
CA GLN A 454 13.71 -11.99 3.37
C GLN A 454 14.20 -10.63 2.86
N TYR A 455 15.27 -10.67 2.09
CA TYR A 455 16.00 -9.48 1.67
C TYR A 455 16.12 -9.39 0.15
N PHE A 456 15.98 -8.22 -0.40
CA PHE A 456 16.52 -7.88 -1.71
C PHE A 456 17.90 -7.23 -1.49
N GLN A 457 19.00 -7.92 -1.85
CA GLN A 457 19.09 -9.28 -2.36
C GLN A 457 20.19 -10.05 -1.63
N TRP A 458 20.39 -11.34 -1.95
CA TRP A 458 21.45 -12.14 -1.36
C TRP A 458 22.83 -11.55 -1.65
N ARG A 459 23.21 -11.48 -2.95
CA ARG A 459 24.50 -10.96 -3.40
C ARG A 459 24.32 -9.72 -4.25
N LYS A 460 25.06 -8.67 -3.94
CA LYS A 460 25.03 -7.39 -4.64
C LYS A 460 25.49 -7.54 -6.10
N SER A 461 24.65 -7.09 -7.03
CA SER A 461 24.93 -7.20 -8.47
C SER A 461 26.14 -6.40 -8.90
N ARG A 462 26.95 -6.95 -9.86
CA ARG A 462 28.11 -6.25 -10.44
C ARG A 462 27.71 -5.07 -11.32
N GLY A 463 26.52 -5.10 -11.90
CA GLY A 463 26.03 -4.15 -12.87
C GLY A 463 24.53 -3.97 -12.80
N GLY A 464 23.97 -3.27 -13.79
CA GLY A 464 22.55 -3.01 -13.87
C GLY A 464 22.12 -1.82 -13.01
N TYR A 465 20.79 -1.60 -12.98
CA TYR A 465 20.19 -0.45 -12.34
C TYR A 465 20.41 -0.43 -10.81
N GLU A 466 20.45 -1.63 -10.19
CA GLU A 466 20.53 -1.83 -8.74
C GLU A 466 21.91 -2.25 -8.21
N LYS A 467 22.98 -1.97 -8.97
CA LYS A 467 24.36 -2.32 -8.55
C LYS A 467 24.82 -1.71 -7.23
N PHE A 468 24.13 -0.68 -6.74
CA PHE A 468 24.38 -0.05 -5.44
C PHE A 468 23.30 -0.37 -4.40
N HIS A 469 22.29 -1.18 -4.75
CA HIS A 469 21.29 -1.64 -3.77
C HIS A 469 21.98 -2.46 -2.67
N GLY A 470 21.52 -2.32 -1.44
CA GLY A 470 22.00 -3.11 -0.31
C GLY A 470 21.76 -4.61 -0.54
N ALA A 471 22.67 -5.42 -0.06
CA ALA A 471 22.60 -6.88 -0.16
C ALA A 471 23.17 -7.51 1.10
N VAL A 472 22.86 -8.78 1.34
CA VAL A 472 23.45 -9.55 2.45
C VAL A 472 24.97 -9.69 2.24
N VAL A 473 25.37 -10.10 1.04
CA VAL A 473 26.76 -10.17 0.62
C VAL A 473 27.08 -8.99 -0.27
N ASP A 474 27.86 -8.03 0.24
CA ASP A 474 28.28 -6.84 -0.51
C ASP A 474 29.37 -7.19 -1.54
N HIS A 475 29.78 -6.22 -2.36
CA HIS A 475 30.85 -6.39 -3.39
C HIS A 475 32.19 -6.90 -2.83
N CYS A 476 32.45 -6.74 -1.52
CA CYS A 476 33.62 -7.34 -0.88
C CYS A 476 33.58 -8.89 -0.83
N GLY A 477 32.40 -9.49 -0.98
CA GLY A 477 32.22 -10.92 -1.22
C GLY A 477 32.37 -11.85 -0.01
N HIS A 478 32.44 -11.33 1.23
CA HIS A 478 32.69 -12.14 2.43
C HIS A 478 31.82 -11.70 3.64
N GLU A 479 31.80 -12.53 4.69
CA GLU A 479 31.00 -12.37 5.91
C GLU A 479 31.44 -11.25 6.88
N ASN A 480 32.63 -10.68 6.69
CA ASN A 480 33.21 -9.74 7.68
C ASN A 480 32.65 -8.30 7.57
N THR A 481 31.39 -8.15 7.20
CA THR A 481 30.70 -6.87 7.16
C THR A 481 29.73 -6.75 8.34
N ARG A 482 29.40 -5.51 8.73
CA ARG A 482 28.39 -5.25 9.75
C ARG A 482 27.03 -5.80 9.31
N VAL A 483 26.64 -5.56 8.05
CA VAL A 483 25.35 -6.00 7.48
C VAL A 483 25.21 -7.52 7.57
N PHE A 484 26.20 -8.26 7.12
CA PHE A 484 26.17 -9.72 7.19
C PHE A 484 26.02 -10.25 8.62
N LYS A 485 26.72 -9.63 9.58
CA LYS A 485 26.64 -10.01 11.00
C LYS A 485 25.25 -9.73 11.59
N GLU A 486 24.64 -8.60 11.27
CA GLU A 486 23.27 -8.29 11.70
C GLU A 486 22.24 -9.23 11.05
N VAL A 487 22.40 -9.58 9.76
CA VAL A 487 21.57 -10.60 9.08
C VAL A 487 21.70 -11.97 9.77
N SER A 488 22.93 -12.40 10.06
CA SER A 488 23.17 -13.65 10.79
C SER A 488 22.54 -13.63 12.19
N GLN A 489 22.58 -12.48 12.88
CA GLN A 489 21.92 -12.32 14.18
C GLN A 489 20.39 -12.47 14.08
N VAL A 490 19.77 -11.89 13.05
CA VAL A 490 18.32 -12.07 12.81
C VAL A 490 18.00 -13.54 12.62
N GLY A 491 18.73 -14.26 11.79
CA GLY A 491 18.53 -15.70 11.56
C GLY A 491 18.68 -16.53 12.83
N GLU A 492 19.66 -16.20 13.70
CA GLU A 492 19.82 -16.83 15.00
C GLU A 492 18.64 -16.56 15.94
N MET A 493 18.14 -15.30 15.99
CA MET A 493 16.99 -14.96 16.81
C MET A 493 15.74 -15.69 16.31
N LEU A 494 15.48 -15.70 15.00
CA LEU A 494 14.32 -16.38 14.40
C LEU A 494 14.29 -17.87 14.73
N SER A 495 15.45 -18.55 14.80
CA SER A 495 15.53 -19.97 15.17
C SER A 495 15.04 -20.27 16.61
N LYS A 496 15.00 -19.25 17.47
CA LYS A 496 14.51 -19.34 18.86
C LYS A 496 13.03 -18.95 19.02
N LEU A 497 12.44 -18.38 17.98
CA LEU A 497 11.07 -17.84 18.00
C LEU A 497 10.01 -18.84 17.51
N THR A 498 10.34 -20.12 17.31
CA THR A 498 9.40 -21.18 16.90
C THR A 498 8.08 -21.18 17.71
N PRO A 499 8.04 -20.90 19.03
CA PRO A 499 6.79 -20.85 19.78
C PRO A 499 5.79 -19.80 19.26
N ILE A 500 6.29 -18.76 18.59
CA ILE A 500 5.46 -17.65 18.06
C ILE A 500 4.84 -18.00 16.69
N LEU A 501 5.39 -19.01 16.00
CA LEU A 501 4.93 -19.38 14.66
C LEU A 501 3.43 -19.69 14.64
N GLY A 502 2.71 -19.12 13.68
CA GLY A 502 1.26 -19.29 13.53
C GLY A 502 0.40 -18.51 14.51
N THR A 503 0.98 -17.84 15.52
CA THR A 503 0.20 -17.07 16.50
C THR A 503 -0.41 -15.83 15.87
N SER A 504 -1.55 -15.37 16.41
CA SER A 504 -2.29 -14.23 15.90
C SER A 504 -2.05 -12.96 16.72
N VAL A 505 -2.40 -11.82 16.14
CA VAL A 505 -2.68 -10.58 16.84
C VAL A 505 -4.20 -10.50 17.02
N SER A 506 -4.69 -10.10 18.19
CA SER A 506 -6.13 -10.00 18.46
C SER A 506 -6.48 -8.56 18.80
N PRO A 507 -6.59 -7.66 17.82
CA PRO A 507 -6.88 -6.24 18.02
C PRO A 507 -8.33 -6.00 18.43
N GLU A 508 -8.55 -4.97 19.23
CA GLU A 508 -9.86 -4.46 19.60
C GLU A 508 -10.12 -3.06 19.00
N VAL A 509 -9.16 -2.56 18.25
CA VAL A 509 -9.18 -1.27 17.55
C VAL A 509 -8.94 -1.53 16.07
N ALA A 510 -9.68 -0.85 15.20
CA ALA A 510 -9.42 -0.85 13.78
C ALA A 510 -9.41 0.58 13.21
N VAL A 511 -8.54 0.79 12.22
CA VAL A 511 -8.50 1.99 11.40
C VAL A 511 -8.90 1.61 9.97
N ILE A 512 -9.85 2.32 9.39
CA ILE A 512 -10.25 2.11 7.99
C ILE A 512 -9.24 2.81 7.08
N TYR A 513 -8.63 2.04 6.18
CA TYR A 513 -7.88 2.49 5.04
C TYR A 513 -8.36 1.76 3.79
N ASP A 514 -8.95 2.52 2.86
CA ASP A 514 -9.62 1.97 1.68
C ASP A 514 -9.02 2.54 0.38
N TRP A 515 -8.64 1.66 -0.57
CA TRP A 515 -8.02 2.08 -1.82
C TRP A 515 -8.94 2.89 -2.72
N GLU A 516 -10.22 2.51 -2.83
CA GLU A 516 -11.16 3.24 -3.68
C GLU A 516 -11.48 4.61 -3.10
N ASN A 517 -11.60 4.70 -1.77
CA ASN A 517 -11.68 5.98 -1.05
C ASN A 517 -10.44 6.85 -1.30
N SER A 518 -9.25 6.25 -1.25
CA SER A 518 -7.98 6.93 -1.54
C SER A 518 -7.94 7.46 -2.97
N TRP A 519 -8.41 6.66 -3.93
CA TRP A 519 -8.47 7.07 -5.33
C TRP A 519 -9.46 8.21 -5.58
N ALA A 520 -10.66 8.13 -5.00
CA ALA A 520 -11.69 9.16 -5.14
C ALA A 520 -11.23 10.48 -4.53
N ILE A 521 -10.79 10.48 -3.28
CA ILE A 521 -10.36 11.71 -2.59
C ILE A 521 -9.14 12.37 -3.26
N SER A 522 -8.22 11.55 -3.82
CA SER A 522 -7.06 12.07 -4.55
C SER A 522 -7.43 12.65 -5.91
N GLY A 523 -8.45 12.11 -6.56
CA GLY A 523 -9.00 12.60 -7.82
C GLY A 523 -9.81 13.88 -7.67
N ALA A 524 -10.47 14.09 -6.53
CA ALA A 524 -11.34 15.22 -6.27
C ALA A 524 -10.59 16.57 -6.34
N ILE A 525 -11.20 17.57 -6.99
CA ILE A 525 -10.68 18.93 -7.10
C ILE A 525 -11.40 19.81 -6.06
N GLY A 526 -10.84 19.97 -4.88
CA GLY A 526 -11.42 20.79 -3.81
C GLY A 526 -11.65 19.99 -2.53
N PRO A 527 -12.01 20.69 -1.44
CA PRO A 527 -11.91 22.14 -1.26
C PRO A 527 -10.47 22.66 -1.37
N ARG A 528 -9.48 21.79 -1.18
CA ARG A 528 -8.06 22.03 -1.49
C ARG A 528 -7.57 20.97 -2.48
N ARG A 529 -6.84 21.37 -3.50
CA ARG A 529 -6.39 20.49 -4.59
C ARG A 529 -5.27 19.55 -4.15
N ASP A 530 -4.38 20.02 -3.31
CA ASP A 530 -3.22 19.32 -2.75
C ASP A 530 -3.42 19.03 -1.25
N LYS A 531 -2.50 18.33 -0.63
CA LYS A 531 -2.43 18.08 0.82
C LYS A 531 -3.68 17.44 1.42
N LYS A 532 -4.36 16.59 0.64
CA LYS A 532 -5.42 15.74 1.21
C LYS A 532 -4.82 14.63 2.08
N ASP A 533 -3.69 14.04 1.64
CA ASP A 533 -2.80 13.14 2.38
C ASP A 533 -3.57 12.07 3.18
N TYR A 534 -4.48 11.35 2.49
CA TYR A 534 -5.37 10.37 3.13
C TYR A 534 -4.59 9.28 3.87
N PHE A 535 -3.54 8.72 3.23
CA PHE A 535 -2.69 7.71 3.87
C PHE A 535 -2.05 8.24 5.16
N ASP A 536 -1.41 9.41 5.11
CA ASP A 536 -0.73 9.99 6.27
C ASP A 536 -1.72 10.37 7.38
N THR A 537 -2.96 10.75 7.02
CA THR A 537 -4.04 11.00 7.99
C THR A 537 -4.44 9.71 8.72
N CYS A 538 -4.71 8.62 7.98
CA CYS A 538 -5.03 7.32 8.60
C CYS A 538 -3.87 6.81 9.47
N GLN A 539 -2.64 6.94 8.99
CA GLN A 539 -1.44 6.56 9.72
C GLN A 539 -1.24 7.37 11.02
N SER A 540 -1.55 8.68 11.02
CA SER A 540 -1.46 9.50 12.22
C SER A 540 -2.46 9.08 13.30
N HIS A 541 -3.70 8.74 12.91
CA HIS A 541 -4.69 8.18 13.83
C HIS A 541 -4.26 6.80 14.38
N TYR A 542 -3.72 5.92 13.53
CA TYR A 542 -3.18 4.62 13.91
C TYR A 542 -2.01 4.74 14.89
N ARG A 543 -1.07 5.67 14.64
CA ARG A 543 0.16 5.85 15.41
C ARG A 543 -0.11 6.05 16.89
N THR A 544 -1.17 6.76 17.27
CA THR A 544 -1.51 7.01 18.67
C THR A 544 -1.78 5.70 19.44
N PHE A 545 -2.42 4.72 18.83
CA PHE A 545 -2.63 3.41 19.44
C PHE A 545 -1.33 2.60 19.48
N TRP A 546 -0.54 2.65 18.41
CA TRP A 546 0.75 2.00 18.33
C TRP A 546 1.74 2.50 19.41
N GLU A 547 1.81 3.80 19.65
CA GLU A 547 2.63 4.41 20.71
C GLU A 547 2.21 3.97 22.12
N LYS A 548 0.93 3.63 22.31
CA LYS A 548 0.39 3.15 23.58
C LYS A 548 0.44 1.62 23.73
N GLY A 549 1.04 0.92 22.78
CA GLY A 549 1.13 -0.54 22.76
C GLY A 549 -0.24 -1.23 22.64
N ILE A 550 -1.19 -0.60 21.96
CA ILE A 550 -2.52 -1.15 21.68
C ILE A 550 -2.50 -1.77 20.28
N PRO A 551 -2.61 -3.10 20.16
CA PRO A 551 -2.72 -3.75 18.86
C PRO A 551 -3.90 -3.19 18.05
N THR A 552 -3.67 -2.89 16.78
CA THR A 552 -4.64 -2.24 15.91
C THR A 552 -4.62 -2.90 14.54
N ASP A 553 -5.80 -3.19 13.97
CA ASP A 553 -5.95 -3.61 12.58
C ASP A 553 -6.12 -2.38 11.67
N VAL A 554 -5.71 -2.56 10.42
CA VAL A 554 -6.02 -1.61 9.35
C VAL A 554 -6.85 -2.36 8.33
N ILE A 555 -8.09 -1.96 8.15
CA ILE A 555 -9.11 -2.69 7.39
C ILE A 555 -9.74 -1.81 6.31
N ASP A 556 -10.44 -2.41 5.34
CA ASP A 556 -11.29 -1.65 4.45
C ASP A 556 -12.70 -1.45 5.02
N MET A 557 -13.51 -0.62 4.34
CA MET A 557 -14.86 -0.32 4.81
C MET A 557 -15.86 -1.47 4.65
N ASP A 558 -15.52 -2.54 3.92
CA ASP A 558 -16.39 -3.72 3.72
C ASP A 558 -16.14 -4.85 4.71
N CYS A 559 -15.13 -4.73 5.56
CA CYS A 559 -14.83 -5.69 6.61
C CYS A 559 -15.95 -5.79 7.67
N ASP A 560 -15.94 -6.88 8.42
CA ASP A 560 -16.78 -7.04 9.61
C ASP A 560 -16.19 -6.26 10.80
N PHE A 561 -17.02 -5.42 11.44
CA PHE A 561 -16.61 -4.59 12.57
C PHE A 561 -16.90 -5.21 13.94
N SER A 562 -17.56 -6.36 14.00
CA SER A 562 -18.12 -6.95 15.23
C SER A 562 -17.09 -7.30 16.31
N ASN A 563 -15.83 -7.52 15.92
CA ASN A 563 -14.74 -7.88 16.83
C ASN A 563 -14.07 -6.66 17.49
N TYR A 564 -14.36 -5.45 17.03
CA TYR A 564 -13.71 -4.25 17.53
C TYR A 564 -14.55 -3.54 18.60
N LYS A 565 -13.88 -2.75 19.41
CA LYS A 565 -14.48 -1.82 20.40
C LYS A 565 -14.41 -0.39 19.92
N VAL A 566 -13.36 -0.08 19.13
CA VAL A 566 -13.12 1.24 18.55
C VAL A 566 -12.88 1.09 17.06
N LEU A 567 -13.63 1.83 16.25
CA LEU A 567 -13.49 1.93 14.81
C LEU A 567 -13.17 3.38 14.44
N VAL A 568 -12.08 3.60 13.74
CA VAL A 568 -11.61 4.92 13.32
C VAL A 568 -11.61 4.98 11.80
N ALA A 569 -12.32 5.95 11.23
CA ALA A 569 -12.42 6.13 9.79
C ALA A 569 -12.12 7.59 9.41
N PRO A 570 -10.83 7.98 9.37
CA PRO A 570 -10.46 9.33 8.97
C PRO A 570 -10.80 9.58 7.51
N MET A 571 -11.36 10.76 7.21
CA MET A 571 -11.64 11.15 5.83
C MET A 571 -12.36 10.04 5.02
N LEU A 572 -13.42 9.45 5.59
CA LEU A 572 -14.25 8.44 4.94
C LEU A 572 -15.09 9.11 3.84
N TYR A 573 -14.40 9.63 2.83
CA TYR A 573 -14.94 10.46 1.75
C TYR A 573 -16.00 9.72 0.96
N MET A 574 -15.66 8.51 0.50
CA MET A 574 -16.58 7.60 -0.17
C MET A 574 -17.25 6.67 0.85
N VAL A 575 -18.57 6.55 0.77
CA VAL A 575 -19.33 5.59 1.56
C VAL A 575 -20.09 4.66 0.61
N ARG A 576 -19.59 3.44 0.45
CA ARG A 576 -20.25 2.44 -0.40
C ARG A 576 -21.59 1.98 0.20
N PRO A 577 -22.50 1.43 -0.63
CA PRO A 577 -23.79 0.88 -0.16
C PRO A 577 -23.61 -0.11 1.00
N GLY A 578 -24.44 0.02 2.04
CA GLY A 578 -24.43 -0.84 3.21
C GLY A 578 -23.38 -0.50 4.29
N VAL A 579 -22.34 0.28 3.97
CA VAL A 579 -21.29 0.64 4.93
C VAL A 579 -21.84 1.45 6.11
N ALA A 580 -22.62 2.48 5.85
CA ALA A 580 -23.22 3.31 6.91
C ALA A 580 -24.05 2.45 7.88
N GLY A 581 -24.90 1.55 7.36
CA GLY A 581 -25.71 0.67 8.21
C GLY A 581 -24.87 -0.26 9.09
N ARG A 582 -23.76 -0.82 8.56
CA ARG A 582 -22.85 -1.64 9.38
C ARG A 582 -22.17 -0.84 10.48
N ILE A 583 -21.77 0.40 10.21
CA ILE A 583 -21.19 1.31 11.23
C ILE A 583 -22.25 1.68 12.28
N GLU A 584 -23.48 1.96 11.85
CA GLU A 584 -24.60 2.23 12.77
C GLU A 584 -24.87 1.05 13.70
N ASP A 585 -24.91 -0.16 13.16
CA ASP A 585 -25.11 -1.39 13.95
C ASP A 585 -23.97 -1.63 14.94
N PHE A 586 -22.73 -1.41 14.52
CA PHE A 586 -21.57 -1.44 15.41
C PHE A 586 -21.72 -0.46 16.59
N VAL A 587 -22.06 0.81 16.31
CA VAL A 587 -22.22 1.81 17.36
C VAL A 587 -23.46 1.53 18.21
N ARG A 588 -24.57 1.13 17.59
CA ARG A 588 -25.83 0.79 18.31
C ARG A 588 -25.61 -0.31 19.34
N GLN A 589 -24.71 -1.26 19.07
CA GLN A 589 -24.36 -2.36 19.98
C GLN A 589 -23.39 -1.97 21.09
N GLY A 590 -22.76 -0.80 21.03
CA GLY A 590 -21.87 -0.26 22.05
C GLY A 590 -20.47 0.10 21.58
N GLY A 591 -20.20 -0.05 20.30
CA GLY A 591 -18.95 0.37 19.67
C GLY A 591 -18.74 1.88 19.72
N THR A 592 -17.50 2.29 19.64
CA THR A 592 -17.08 3.69 19.52
C THR A 592 -16.58 3.94 18.12
N PHE A 593 -17.19 4.89 17.41
CA PHE A 593 -16.80 5.30 16.07
C PHE A 593 -16.18 6.70 16.09
N VAL A 594 -15.06 6.87 15.38
CA VAL A 594 -14.39 8.18 15.21
C VAL A 594 -14.24 8.44 13.71
N THR A 595 -14.73 9.58 13.25
CA THR A 595 -14.54 10.02 11.86
C THR A 595 -14.17 11.50 11.82
N THR A 596 -13.80 12.00 10.64
CA THR A 596 -13.23 13.35 10.53
C THR A 596 -13.89 14.15 9.39
N TYR A 597 -13.45 15.40 9.24
CA TYR A 597 -13.72 16.23 8.05
C TYR A 597 -13.56 15.41 6.77
N LEU A 598 -14.20 15.84 5.69
CA LEU A 598 -14.24 15.15 4.39
C LEU A 598 -14.80 13.70 4.47
N SER A 599 -15.67 13.39 5.41
CA SER A 599 -16.36 12.11 5.48
C SER A 599 -17.79 12.20 4.96
N GLY A 600 -18.28 11.10 4.33
CA GLY A 600 -19.64 11.00 3.79
C GLY A 600 -19.93 12.00 2.68
N ILE A 601 -18.96 12.25 1.81
CA ILE A 601 -19.06 13.20 0.71
C ILE A 601 -19.69 12.55 -0.54
N ALA A 602 -19.22 11.35 -0.92
CA ALA A 602 -19.58 10.72 -2.18
C ALA A 602 -19.98 9.25 -2.02
N ASP A 603 -20.76 8.78 -2.98
CA ASP A 603 -21.10 7.35 -3.16
C ASP A 603 -19.99 6.58 -3.88
N GLU A 604 -20.26 5.33 -4.21
CA GLU A 604 -19.32 4.43 -4.91
C GLU A 604 -19.00 4.85 -6.35
N ASN A 605 -19.71 5.80 -6.92
CA ASN A 605 -19.46 6.39 -8.23
C ASN A 605 -18.78 7.76 -8.19
N ASP A 606 -18.37 8.18 -6.98
CA ASP A 606 -17.83 9.51 -6.70
C ASP A 606 -18.84 10.65 -6.97
N LEU A 607 -20.14 10.38 -6.76
CA LEU A 607 -21.21 11.37 -6.80
C LEU A 607 -21.53 11.86 -5.39
N CYS A 608 -21.56 13.18 -5.22
CA CYS A 608 -21.89 13.78 -3.93
C CYS A 608 -23.29 13.39 -3.45
N PHE A 609 -23.41 13.03 -2.18
CA PHE A 609 -24.72 12.77 -1.56
C PHE A 609 -25.60 14.01 -1.58
N LEU A 610 -26.87 13.85 -1.93
CA LEU A 610 -27.85 14.92 -1.87
C LEU A 610 -28.37 15.09 -0.43
N GLY A 611 -28.64 16.33 -0.03
CA GLY A 611 -29.12 16.67 1.31
C GLY A 611 -28.02 17.10 2.28
N GLY A 612 -26.78 17.23 1.80
CA GLY A 612 -25.61 17.70 2.58
C GLY A 612 -24.80 16.58 3.19
N PHE A 613 -23.68 16.95 3.79
CA PHE A 613 -22.70 16.04 4.37
C PHE A 613 -22.88 15.94 5.90
N PRO A 614 -22.45 14.84 6.52
CA PRO A 614 -21.73 13.69 5.96
C PRO A 614 -22.64 12.58 5.36
N GLY A 615 -23.55 12.94 4.47
CA GLY A 615 -24.41 12.03 3.71
C GLY A 615 -25.08 10.95 4.56
N PRO A 616 -24.88 9.67 4.30
CA PRO A 616 -25.53 8.58 5.04
C PRO A 616 -25.05 8.45 6.50
N LEU A 617 -24.01 9.16 6.92
CA LEU A 617 -23.51 9.17 8.29
C LEU A 617 -24.14 10.28 9.16
N ARG A 618 -25.06 11.09 8.62
CA ARG A 618 -25.62 12.26 9.28
C ARG A 618 -26.29 11.93 10.62
N GLU A 619 -27.19 10.94 10.64
CA GLU A 619 -27.87 10.55 11.89
C GLU A 619 -26.87 9.97 12.90
N LEU A 620 -25.92 9.17 12.43
CA LEU A 620 -24.89 8.56 13.27
C LEU A 620 -24.00 9.61 13.93
N THR A 621 -23.55 10.61 13.16
CA THR A 621 -22.70 11.70 13.66
C THR A 621 -23.47 12.78 14.38
N GLY A 622 -24.78 12.91 14.10
CA GLY A 622 -25.66 13.92 14.69
C GLY A 622 -25.35 15.35 14.27
N ILE A 623 -24.77 15.51 13.08
CA ILE A 623 -24.38 16.81 12.50
C ILE A 623 -24.74 16.90 11.03
N TRP A 624 -24.76 18.11 10.49
CA TRP A 624 -24.65 18.36 9.05
C TRP A 624 -23.64 19.46 8.76
N SER A 625 -22.80 19.24 7.74
CA SER A 625 -21.76 20.18 7.32
C SER A 625 -22.32 21.15 6.28
N GLU A 626 -22.07 22.44 6.50
CA GLU A 626 -22.51 23.54 5.65
C GLU A 626 -21.43 23.87 4.59
N GLU A 627 -20.20 24.07 5.06
CA GLU A 627 -19.06 24.48 4.25
C GLU A 627 -17.77 23.88 4.80
N ILE A 628 -16.76 23.79 3.97
CA ILE A 628 -15.40 23.38 4.37
C ILE A 628 -14.45 24.51 4.01
N ASP A 629 -13.88 25.17 5.01
CA ASP A 629 -12.84 26.17 4.82
C ASP A 629 -11.49 25.50 4.57
N ALA A 630 -10.83 25.89 3.49
CA ALA A 630 -9.51 25.40 3.09
C ALA A 630 -8.44 26.46 3.34
N LEU A 631 -7.63 26.25 4.35
CA LEU A 631 -6.59 27.18 4.79
C LEU A 631 -5.36 27.14 3.90
N TYR A 632 -4.73 28.29 3.67
CA TYR A 632 -3.39 28.35 3.08
C TYR A 632 -2.33 27.78 4.06
N ASP A 633 -1.12 27.48 3.57
CA ASP A 633 -0.05 26.87 4.38
C ASP A 633 0.40 27.73 5.57
N HIS A 634 0.23 29.05 5.47
CA HIS A 634 0.58 29.98 6.52
C HIS A 634 -0.59 30.33 7.45
N ASP A 635 -1.81 29.92 7.09
CA ASP A 635 -2.99 30.13 7.91
C ASP A 635 -3.08 29.06 9.00
N VAL A 636 -3.57 29.47 10.15
CA VAL A 636 -3.85 28.60 11.28
C VAL A 636 -5.07 29.13 12.01
N ASN A 637 -6.00 28.27 12.34
CA ASN A 637 -7.01 28.50 13.36
C ASN A 637 -6.69 27.64 14.59
N TYR A 638 -7.35 27.87 15.69
CA TYR A 638 -7.15 27.13 16.92
C TYR A 638 -8.48 26.54 17.40
N VAL A 639 -8.38 25.38 18.07
CA VAL A 639 -9.52 24.71 18.69
C VAL A 639 -9.29 24.61 20.19
N TYR A 640 -10.27 25.03 20.98
CA TYR A 640 -10.29 24.89 22.43
C TYR A 640 -11.45 23.99 22.89
N PHE A 641 -11.31 23.38 24.05
CA PHE A 641 -12.25 22.39 24.55
C PHE A 641 -13.03 22.88 25.78
N SER A 642 -14.31 22.47 25.89
CA SER A 642 -15.16 22.75 27.05
C SER A 642 -14.70 21.95 28.28
N GLU A 643 -14.95 22.48 29.48
CA GLU A 643 -14.57 21.87 30.78
C GLU A 643 -15.16 20.46 30.99
N ASP A 644 -16.31 20.15 30.36
CA ASP A 644 -17.03 18.89 30.55
C ASP A 644 -16.27 17.65 30.07
N LEU A 645 -15.50 17.75 28.98
CA LEU A 645 -14.68 16.65 28.47
C LEU A 645 -13.42 16.43 29.26
N ALA A 646 -12.94 17.46 29.76
CA ALA A 646 -11.70 17.60 30.47
C ALA A 646 -11.59 16.81 31.77
N LYS A 647 -12.66 16.20 32.25
CA LYS A 647 -12.62 15.39 33.47
C LYS A 647 -11.80 14.12 33.34
N ASN A 648 -11.62 13.62 32.09
CA ASN A 648 -11.01 12.30 31.86
C ASN A 648 -9.67 12.32 31.07
N GLY A 649 -9.08 13.50 30.76
CA GLY A 649 -7.86 13.52 29.99
C GLY A 649 -7.19 14.89 29.78
N PRO A 650 -6.12 14.95 28.99
CA PRO A 650 -5.27 16.13 28.80
C PRO A 650 -5.86 17.24 27.93
N LEU A 651 -6.98 17.06 27.24
CA LEU A 651 -7.61 18.05 26.36
C LEU A 651 -8.01 19.38 27.06
N LYS A 652 -8.06 19.35 28.39
CA LYS A 652 -8.64 20.43 29.22
C LYS A 652 -7.98 21.79 29.14
N SER A 653 -6.69 21.84 28.92
CA SER A 653 -5.90 23.05 29.19
C SER A 653 -5.08 23.52 28.00
N LYS A 654 -5.30 22.94 26.83
CA LYS A 654 -4.54 23.24 25.61
C LYS A 654 -5.43 23.77 24.52
N GLU A 655 -4.88 24.61 23.68
CA GLU A 655 -5.42 24.98 22.38
C GLU A 655 -4.63 24.20 21.31
N TYR A 656 -5.32 23.71 20.30
CA TYR A 656 -4.73 22.91 19.24
C TYR A 656 -4.86 23.61 17.91
N GLU A 657 -3.83 23.54 17.09
CA GLU A 657 -3.83 24.10 15.76
C GLU A 657 -4.78 23.35 14.83
N ALA A 658 -5.62 24.10 14.12
CA ALA A 658 -6.39 23.63 12.98
C ALA A 658 -5.75 24.19 11.71
N ARG A 659 -5.37 23.27 10.79
CA ARG A 659 -4.67 23.62 9.54
C ARG A 659 -5.34 22.94 8.36
N THR A 660 -5.12 23.45 7.18
CA THR A 660 -5.51 22.84 5.89
C THR A 660 -7.02 22.78 5.68
N PHE A 661 -7.80 22.20 6.61
CA PHE A 661 -9.27 22.05 6.53
C PHE A 661 -9.91 22.38 7.88
N CYS A 662 -10.96 23.21 7.83
CA CYS A 662 -11.86 23.48 8.92
C CYS A 662 -13.30 23.29 8.42
N ASP A 663 -13.99 22.30 8.92
CA ASP A 663 -15.36 21.96 8.53
C ASP A 663 -16.36 22.76 9.37
N LEU A 664 -17.24 23.51 8.71
CA LEU A 664 -18.25 24.32 9.33
C LEU A 664 -19.57 23.54 9.37
N PHE A 665 -19.91 23.02 10.51
CA PHE A 665 -21.07 22.16 10.65
C PHE A 665 -21.99 22.58 11.81
N HIS A 666 -23.21 22.06 11.77
CA HIS A 666 -24.25 22.30 12.78
C HIS A 666 -24.52 21.01 13.53
N CYS A 667 -24.70 21.11 14.85
CA CYS A 667 -25.13 20.00 15.68
C CYS A 667 -26.64 19.82 15.58
N GLU A 668 -27.11 18.61 15.33
CA GLU A 668 -28.52 18.21 15.40
C GLU A 668 -28.80 17.47 16.71
N THR A 669 -28.18 16.33 16.90
CA THR A 669 -28.24 15.52 18.13
C THR A 669 -26.88 15.43 18.83
N ALA A 670 -25.80 15.78 18.14
CA ALA A 670 -24.48 15.75 18.71
C ALA A 670 -24.23 16.86 19.73
N LYS A 671 -23.45 16.55 20.75
CA LYS A 671 -22.94 17.50 21.73
C LYS A 671 -21.58 18.04 21.30
N PRO A 672 -21.38 19.37 21.19
CA PRO A 672 -20.10 19.97 20.91
C PRO A 672 -19.15 19.79 22.10
N LEU A 673 -17.89 19.49 21.78
CA LEU A 673 -16.80 19.24 22.71
C LEU A 673 -15.68 20.27 22.57
N GLY A 674 -15.33 20.60 21.31
CA GLY A 674 -14.33 21.59 20.93
C GLY A 674 -14.92 22.64 20.01
N PHE A 675 -14.34 23.84 20.03
CA PHE A 675 -14.83 25.02 19.31
C PHE A 675 -13.69 25.73 18.63
N TYR A 676 -13.93 26.25 17.43
CA TYR A 676 -12.98 27.14 16.73
C TYR A 676 -12.82 28.46 17.51
N LYS A 677 -11.60 28.97 17.53
CA LYS A 677 -11.25 30.17 18.30
C LYS A 677 -11.27 31.44 17.47
N GLU A 678 -10.87 31.35 16.21
CA GLU A 678 -10.61 32.48 15.34
C GLU A 678 -11.45 32.42 14.07
N ASP A 679 -11.33 33.48 13.24
CA ASP A 679 -12.07 33.70 12.01
C ASP A 679 -13.58 33.99 12.23
N PHE A 680 -14.34 34.17 11.14
CA PHE A 680 -15.79 34.51 11.19
C PHE A 680 -16.62 33.38 11.83
N TYR A 681 -16.08 32.19 11.93
CA TYR A 681 -16.71 31.00 12.54
C TYR A 681 -16.21 30.74 13.98
N ALA A 682 -15.55 31.70 14.61
CA ALA A 682 -15.14 31.57 16.02
C ALA A 682 -16.35 31.23 16.92
N GLY A 683 -16.17 30.27 17.82
CA GLY A 683 -17.22 29.72 18.68
C GLY A 683 -18.12 28.66 18.04
N ARG A 684 -17.98 28.35 16.73
CA ARG A 684 -18.65 27.20 16.12
C ARG A 684 -18.01 25.89 16.57
N PRO A 685 -18.77 24.78 16.57
CA PRO A 685 -18.26 23.46 16.92
C PRO A 685 -17.13 23.04 15.96
N ALA A 686 -16.07 22.42 16.51
CA ALA A 686 -14.96 21.82 15.77
C ALA A 686 -14.82 20.33 16.07
N VAL A 687 -15.26 19.87 17.27
CA VAL A 687 -15.29 18.46 17.66
C VAL A 687 -16.60 18.17 18.36
N THR A 688 -17.23 17.03 18.06
CA THR A 688 -18.49 16.62 18.69
C THR A 688 -18.48 15.17 19.15
N VAL A 689 -19.42 14.84 20.03
CA VAL A 689 -19.83 13.48 20.35
C VAL A 689 -21.33 13.33 20.18
N ASN A 690 -21.73 12.26 19.51
CA ASN A 690 -23.14 11.86 19.40
C ASN A 690 -23.35 10.51 20.09
N LYS A 691 -24.39 10.40 20.90
CA LYS A 691 -24.83 9.15 21.48
C LYS A 691 -25.75 8.43 20.50
N PHE A 692 -25.36 7.24 20.06
CA PHE A 692 -26.17 6.46 19.14
C PHE A 692 -26.34 5.01 19.69
N GLY A 693 -27.57 4.65 20.04
CA GLY A 693 -27.82 3.39 20.73
C GLY A 693 -27.01 3.26 22.04
N LYS A 694 -26.21 2.22 22.17
CA LYS A 694 -25.34 2.00 23.34
C LYS A 694 -23.97 2.65 23.21
N GLY A 695 -23.52 2.97 21.99
CA GLY A 695 -22.20 3.50 21.69
C GLY A 695 -22.15 5.02 21.50
N ASN A 696 -21.01 5.50 21.03
CA ASN A 696 -20.76 6.91 20.78
C ASN A 696 -20.06 7.09 19.43
N THR A 697 -20.39 8.21 18.76
CA THR A 697 -19.70 8.64 17.54
C THR A 697 -19.02 9.98 17.79
N TYR A 698 -17.76 10.09 17.42
CA TYR A 698 -17.00 11.33 17.48
C TYR A 698 -16.75 11.84 16.06
N TYR A 699 -16.96 13.14 15.86
CA TYR A 699 -16.62 13.82 14.62
C TYR A 699 -15.58 14.91 14.88
N ILE A 700 -14.48 14.88 14.13
CA ILE A 700 -13.38 15.84 14.21
C ILE A 700 -13.40 16.68 12.92
N GLY A 701 -13.89 17.93 13.02
CA GLY A 701 -14.14 18.80 11.87
C GLY A 701 -12.93 19.56 11.36
N PHE A 702 -11.70 19.25 11.78
CA PHE A 702 -10.52 19.98 11.34
C PHE A 702 -9.32 19.07 11.15
N ARG A 703 -8.41 19.46 10.26
CA ARG A 703 -7.10 18.80 10.19
C ARG A 703 -6.24 19.28 11.35
N ASN A 704 -5.76 18.35 12.10
CA ASN A 704 -5.04 18.56 13.36
C ASN A 704 -3.57 18.17 13.22
N ASN A 705 -2.82 18.44 14.29
CA ASN A 705 -1.47 17.95 14.48
C ASN A 705 -1.44 16.70 15.39
N ASP A 706 -0.28 16.10 15.52
CA ASP A 706 -0.06 14.87 16.29
C ASP A 706 -0.37 15.05 17.80
N ASP A 707 -0.10 16.24 18.36
CA ASP A 707 -0.36 16.53 19.78
C ASP A 707 -1.84 16.43 20.10
N PHE A 708 -2.70 16.94 19.21
CA PHE A 708 -4.14 16.81 19.37
C PHE A 708 -4.58 15.34 19.36
N LEU A 709 -4.11 14.55 18.38
CA LEU A 709 -4.51 13.14 18.29
C LEU A 709 -4.08 12.35 19.52
N THR A 710 -2.87 12.57 20.00
CA THR A 710 -2.37 11.94 21.22
C THR A 710 -3.26 12.23 22.42
N ASP A 711 -3.58 13.49 22.65
CA ASP A 711 -4.40 13.93 23.79
C ASP A 711 -5.88 13.52 23.62
N PHE A 712 -6.40 13.54 22.38
CA PHE A 712 -7.75 13.10 22.05
C PHE A 712 -7.95 11.60 22.34
N TYR A 713 -7.09 10.74 21.79
CA TYR A 713 -7.22 9.30 22.01
C TYR A 713 -6.89 8.88 23.45
N GLU A 714 -6.01 9.58 24.13
CA GLU A 714 -5.81 9.34 25.56
C GLU A 714 -7.08 9.64 26.36
N THR A 715 -7.73 10.78 26.09
CA THR A 715 -8.99 11.14 26.72
C THR A 715 -10.11 10.15 26.37
N LEU A 716 -10.17 9.69 25.11
CA LEU A 716 -11.12 8.67 24.66
C LEU A 716 -10.91 7.33 25.40
N ILE A 717 -9.66 6.83 25.44
CA ILE A 717 -9.31 5.56 26.13
C ILE A 717 -9.67 5.65 27.63
N ASN A 718 -9.34 6.76 28.29
CA ASN A 718 -9.70 6.96 29.69
C ASN A 718 -11.21 7.01 29.90
N SER A 719 -11.96 7.60 28.97
CA SER A 719 -13.42 7.64 28.99
C SER A 719 -14.03 6.26 28.81
N LEU A 720 -13.48 5.43 27.93
CA LEU A 720 -13.87 4.03 27.74
C LEU A 720 -13.62 3.23 29.01
N TYR A 721 -12.45 3.41 29.60
CA TYR A 721 -12.09 2.74 30.87
C TYR A 721 -13.07 3.11 31.99
N ALA A 722 -13.41 4.39 32.15
CA ALA A 722 -14.38 4.86 33.14
C ALA A 722 -15.80 4.28 32.91
N GLN A 723 -16.13 3.87 31.68
CA GLN A 723 -17.38 3.20 31.30
C GLN A 723 -17.28 1.67 31.39
N GLY A 724 -16.16 1.11 31.87
CA GLY A 724 -15.94 -0.34 32.02
C GLY A 724 -15.41 -1.04 30.77
N THR A 725 -15.04 -0.28 29.72
CA THR A 725 -14.45 -0.84 28.50
C THR A 725 -12.93 -0.68 28.56
N VAL A 726 -12.21 -1.79 28.71
CA VAL A 726 -10.74 -1.83 28.72
C VAL A 726 -10.26 -2.30 27.35
N LEU A 727 -9.39 -1.53 26.71
CA LEU A 727 -8.70 -1.94 25.49
C LEU A 727 -7.48 -2.80 25.86
N ARG A 728 -7.30 -3.91 25.15
CA ARG A 728 -6.15 -4.78 25.31
C ARG A 728 -4.88 -4.03 24.93
N ARG A 729 -3.89 -4.04 25.83
CA ARG A 729 -2.54 -3.53 25.59
C ARG A 729 -1.55 -4.70 25.54
N ALA A 730 -0.51 -4.57 24.75
CA ALA A 730 0.60 -5.53 24.74
C ALA A 730 1.26 -5.58 26.11
N ILE A 731 1.37 -4.42 26.77
CA ILE A 731 1.88 -4.27 28.13
C ILE A 731 1.13 -3.14 28.84
N ALA A 732 0.83 -3.31 30.12
CA ALA A 732 0.21 -2.27 30.95
C ALA A 732 1.31 -1.38 31.58
N ALA A 733 2.00 -0.63 30.73
CA ALA A 733 3.06 0.29 31.11
C ALA A 733 2.93 1.61 30.37
N ASP A 734 3.45 2.69 30.96
CA ASP A 734 3.66 3.95 30.26
C ASP A 734 4.94 3.82 29.43
N LEU A 735 4.79 3.92 28.11
CA LEU A 735 5.88 3.77 27.17
C LEU A 735 6.48 5.15 26.86
N PRO A 736 7.80 5.34 27.01
CA PRO A 736 8.47 6.58 26.59
C PRO A 736 8.34 6.83 25.10
N TYR A 737 8.46 8.08 24.67
CA TYR A 737 8.46 8.43 23.24
C TYR A 737 9.43 7.55 22.44
N GLY A 738 8.95 6.98 21.36
CA GLY A 738 9.70 6.10 20.46
C GLY A 738 9.90 4.67 20.96
N VAL A 739 9.34 4.33 22.12
CA VAL A 739 9.18 2.95 22.56
C VAL A 739 7.75 2.49 22.30
N THR A 740 7.59 1.30 21.76
CA THR A 740 6.30 0.66 21.54
C THR A 740 6.31 -0.80 21.96
N ALA A 741 5.13 -1.37 22.14
CA ALA A 741 4.97 -2.78 22.39
C ALA A 741 3.91 -3.39 21.46
N GLN A 742 4.20 -4.55 20.88
CA GLN A 742 3.25 -5.33 20.07
C GLN A 742 3.04 -6.71 20.69
N LEU A 743 1.90 -7.31 20.42
CA LEU A 743 1.46 -8.56 21.02
C LEU A 743 1.07 -9.59 19.96
N ARG A 744 1.63 -10.81 20.09
CA ARG A 744 1.10 -12.01 19.43
C ARG A 744 0.64 -13.00 20.50
N THR A 745 -0.35 -13.84 20.18
CA THR A 745 -0.92 -14.78 21.17
C THR A 745 -1.38 -16.08 20.49
N ASP A 746 -1.31 -17.19 21.21
CA ASP A 746 -1.97 -18.47 20.89
C ASP A 746 -3.20 -18.75 21.80
N GLY A 747 -3.56 -17.77 22.64
CA GLY A 747 -4.64 -17.87 23.63
C GLY A 747 -4.20 -18.37 25.00
N GLU A 748 -3.12 -19.12 25.11
CA GLU A 748 -2.53 -19.58 26.37
C GLU A 748 -1.35 -18.72 26.79
N LYS A 749 -0.53 -18.33 25.83
CA LYS A 749 0.63 -17.46 25.98
C LYS A 749 0.49 -16.19 25.18
N ASP A 750 0.99 -15.13 25.76
CA ASP A 750 1.19 -13.84 25.13
C ASP A 750 2.68 -13.62 24.85
N PHE A 751 3.02 -13.23 23.63
CA PHE A 751 4.36 -12.91 23.19
C PHE A 751 4.45 -11.41 22.94
N VAL A 752 5.18 -10.71 23.82
CA VAL A 752 5.31 -9.24 23.81
C VAL A 752 6.63 -8.84 23.19
N PHE A 753 6.56 -8.02 22.16
CA PHE A 753 7.69 -7.40 21.47
C PHE A 753 7.82 -5.96 21.96
N LEU A 754 8.82 -5.67 22.77
CA LEU A 754 9.09 -4.32 23.28
C LEU A 754 10.24 -3.69 22.51
N SER A 755 9.99 -2.61 21.79
CA SER A 755 10.86 -2.03 20.77
C SER A 755 11.22 -0.60 21.08
N ASN A 756 12.51 -0.22 20.94
CA ASN A 756 13.01 1.15 21.06
C ASN A 756 13.49 1.67 19.69
N PHE A 757 12.75 2.60 19.10
CA PHE A 757 13.08 3.25 17.81
C PHE A 757 13.91 4.53 17.97
N THR A 758 14.41 4.82 19.17
CA THR A 758 15.24 6.02 19.42
C THR A 758 16.74 5.72 19.39
N CYS A 759 17.54 6.77 19.24
CA CYS A 759 19.00 6.69 19.30
C CYS A 759 19.55 6.77 20.75
N SER A 760 18.69 6.66 21.76
CA SER A 760 19.06 6.71 23.17
C SER A 760 18.50 5.50 23.94
N THR A 761 19.14 5.13 25.03
CA THR A 761 18.61 4.14 25.95
C THR A 761 17.31 4.65 26.57
N GLN A 762 16.30 3.80 26.62
CA GLN A 762 15.00 4.10 27.20
C GLN A 762 14.72 3.13 28.36
N THR A 763 14.32 3.66 29.50
CA THR A 763 13.96 2.86 30.67
C THR A 763 12.45 2.62 30.66
N VAL A 764 12.04 1.35 30.71
CA VAL A 764 10.63 0.95 30.77
C VAL A 764 10.38 0.19 32.07
N LYS A 765 9.35 0.59 32.80
CA LYS A 765 8.87 -0.12 33.98
C LYS A 765 7.72 -1.05 33.56
N LEU A 766 7.95 -2.35 33.60
CA LEU A 766 6.95 -3.37 33.29
C LEU A 766 5.84 -3.44 34.34
N ASP A 767 4.71 -3.98 33.98
CA ASP A 767 3.62 -4.35 34.88
C ASP A 767 4.02 -5.50 35.83
N ASP A 768 3.07 -5.94 36.67
CA ASP A 768 3.33 -6.98 37.69
C ASP A 768 3.34 -8.43 37.16
N ASN A 769 3.22 -8.62 35.83
CA ASN A 769 3.31 -9.94 35.24
C ASN A 769 4.75 -10.46 35.23
N GLU A 770 4.88 -11.80 35.28
CA GLU A 770 6.18 -12.44 35.10
C GLU A 770 6.46 -12.63 33.60
N TYR A 771 7.63 -12.17 33.16
CA TYR A 771 8.11 -12.27 31.81
C TYR A 771 9.38 -13.11 31.71
N THR A 772 9.48 -13.89 30.63
CA THR A 772 10.70 -14.63 30.25
C THR A 772 11.16 -14.14 28.87
N ASP A 773 12.39 -13.70 28.74
CA ASP A 773 13.00 -13.35 27.45
C ASP A 773 13.19 -14.62 26.61
N LEU A 774 12.55 -14.69 25.45
CA LEU A 774 12.59 -15.87 24.57
C LEU A 774 13.98 -16.11 23.94
N ILE A 775 14.78 -15.07 23.79
CA ILE A 775 16.11 -15.20 23.17
C ILE A 775 17.13 -15.76 24.16
N THR A 776 17.08 -15.32 25.40
CA THR A 776 18.05 -15.72 26.45
C THR A 776 17.54 -16.80 27.39
N GLY A 777 16.22 -17.02 27.44
CA GLY A 777 15.55 -17.93 28.41
C GLY A 777 15.58 -17.44 29.85
N ARG A 778 15.91 -16.19 30.09
CA ARG A 778 16.04 -15.61 31.44
C ARG A 778 14.76 -14.87 31.83
N LYS A 779 14.48 -14.86 33.16
CA LYS A 779 13.46 -14.01 33.73
C LYS A 779 13.83 -12.53 33.45
N VAL A 780 12.84 -11.75 33.07
CA VAL A 780 13.02 -10.33 32.79
C VAL A 780 12.77 -9.50 34.05
N ASP A 781 13.63 -8.54 34.32
CA ASP A 781 13.50 -7.62 35.45
C ASP A 781 12.33 -6.63 35.21
N ARG A 782 11.72 -6.14 36.30
CA ARG A 782 10.62 -5.17 36.24
C ARG A 782 11.02 -3.81 35.62
N ILE A 783 12.28 -3.46 35.63
CA ILE A 783 12.82 -2.26 35.02
C ILE A 783 13.81 -2.71 33.97
N ILE A 784 13.57 -2.29 32.73
CA ILE A 784 14.38 -2.65 31.57
C ILE A 784 14.98 -1.39 30.97
N ASP A 785 16.27 -1.40 30.74
CA ASP A 785 16.99 -0.41 29.95
C ASP A 785 17.16 -0.90 28.53
N LEU A 786 16.23 -0.48 27.65
CA LEU A 786 16.26 -0.79 26.21
C LEU A 786 17.34 0.06 25.53
N GLN A 787 18.36 -0.59 25.00
CA GLN A 787 19.41 0.08 24.24
C GLN A 787 18.86 0.74 22.96
N PRO A 788 19.58 1.69 22.36
CA PRO A 788 19.18 2.30 21.10
C PRO A 788 18.91 1.25 20.01
N TYR A 789 17.82 1.41 19.27
CA TYR A 789 17.42 0.51 18.15
C TYR A 789 17.39 -0.97 18.53
N ASN A 790 16.91 -1.26 19.73
CA ASN A 790 16.84 -2.63 20.25
C ASN A 790 15.39 -3.10 20.43
N ILE A 791 15.22 -4.43 20.46
CA ILE A 791 13.97 -5.10 20.70
C ILE A 791 14.19 -6.27 21.68
N ILE A 792 13.28 -6.43 22.63
CA ILE A 792 13.21 -7.58 23.55
C ILE A 792 11.91 -8.32 23.26
N ILE A 793 11.98 -9.65 23.17
CA ILE A 793 10.84 -10.51 22.91
C ILE A 793 10.59 -11.37 24.13
N MET A 794 9.45 -11.16 24.75
CA MET A 794 9.12 -11.76 26.04
C MET A 794 7.87 -12.63 25.95
N GLU A 795 7.83 -13.75 26.65
CA GLU A 795 6.61 -14.50 26.86
C GLU A 795 6.04 -14.28 28.27
N ARG A 796 4.71 -14.32 28.37
CA ARG A 796 3.95 -14.40 29.63
C ARG A 796 2.74 -15.31 29.45
N ARG A 797 2.11 -15.71 30.55
CA ARG A 797 0.79 -16.36 30.49
C ARG A 797 -0.25 -15.39 29.94
N SER A 798 -1.14 -15.85 29.09
CA SER A 798 -2.17 -14.95 28.53
C SER A 798 -3.11 -14.45 29.62
N LEU A 799 -3.39 -13.15 29.60
CA LEU A 799 -4.31 -12.51 30.55
C LEU A 799 -5.77 -12.99 30.38
N ASN A 800 -6.10 -13.57 29.23
CA ASN A 800 -7.43 -14.13 28.94
C ASN A 800 -7.61 -15.57 29.46
N SER A 801 -6.55 -16.24 29.92
CA SER A 801 -6.64 -17.63 30.44
C SER A 801 -7.31 -17.76 31.80
N ASN A 802 -7.55 -16.66 32.52
CA ASN A 802 -8.18 -16.65 33.83
C ASN A 802 -9.72 -16.55 33.84
N THR A 803 -10.36 -16.56 32.65
CA THR A 803 -11.82 -16.44 32.48
C THR A 803 -12.50 -17.75 32.04
N LYS A 804 -11.87 -18.91 32.29
CA LYS A 804 -12.53 -20.22 32.13
C LYS A 804 -12.98 -20.77 33.47
#